data_b9a4823f26ac0dc0ed9d920fc32d74bc
#
_entry.id   b9a4823f26ac0dc0ed9d920fc32d74bc
#
_cell.length_a   1.000
_cell.length_b   1.000
_cell.length_c   1.000
_cell.angle_alpha   90.00
_cell.angle_beta   90.00
_cell.angle_gamma   90.00
#
_symmetry.space_group_name_H-M   'P 1'
#
loop_
_entity.id
_entity.type
_entity.pdbx_description
1 polymer ?
#
loop_
_entity_poly.entity_id
_entity_poly.type
_entity_poly.pdbx_seq_one_letter_code
_entity_poly.pdbx_strand_id
1 'polypeptide(L)'
;MTGMTDRLPELLAPAGSPDALRAAVNAGADAVYLGGKKFGARTFAPNFTDEELAVAIGYAHLRGVRVYVTVNTLVHDRELPGLARYLVMLYGMGADGILLQDAGGAALAREVVPDLPRHASTQCTITDREGVMQAHESGFERVVLARELGMAEIDSIFAIPGSERPGIEIFAHGALCYAYSGQCLLSSVIGGRSGNRGMCAQPCRKPYALVSGKPDRFGRIHGEERLTRTDSYLLSTRDLCLYPKLGDVVKRPFAALKIEGRMRSPEYVAIVVSRYRTALDSLAAGSFTPRPEDREDLEVAFSRGFSTGYLFGDRGPALMGRCRPGNRGLYLGSVVSSRPGELRISPAARTLPGPGDGLVGRDPVTGEEQGFIFRGTVGLTERELVIRQQTGCRTGMELYLTRSARLEREAAAILKAPGPAGKFPLTIDITLIVEPGLPLLLSGSIQVPGGSTLMVRHEGSFVPEPARERPTTGEEIARQIRKTGESAFRVGEFSLAYPGGLFIPVGELNSFRREFLDLSQQAVLAARRPGPDLIRDAEARMEKLAGTLCRTLPARTSTVPQLAVICDDRESTAAALSAGCDRVLFEPAGDCSPPGAEIAQALRSPGAPGAIVWKWPQVPPPGFTAPALSVLPGLHEAGLAGVMVDGPGAAAAIRRTLPGLEVIGGPGLNIFNHLSIRASRDLFSGVTLSPELSSRDSAELLQRAAGSCPGMKAGVLVQGNLEAMVTADNLLDLVPDSDRRGNRRFGLKDVTGRVFPVSVDCSGKSHIANASELCLIDYLPDLAASGVNTIIIDARNRGSAYAGEMTAVYREALGETAWITGRPGAPDPVPGFKERIREMARGGITAGHFVRGLAEE
;
A
#
# COMPACT_ATOMS: atom_id res chain seq x y z
N MET A 1 25.73 3.89 -26.61
CA MET A 1 24.51 3.06 -26.62
C MET A 1 24.89 1.65 -26.20
N THR A 2 25.05 1.42 -24.93
CA THR A 2 25.51 0.12 -24.41
C THR A 2 24.55 -0.30 -23.32
N GLY A 3 23.87 -1.46 -23.49
CA GLY A 3 23.23 -2.22 -22.44
C GLY A 3 21.85 -1.69 -21.99
N MET A 4 20.84 -1.80 -22.85
CA MET A 4 19.48 -2.04 -22.32
C MET A 4 19.58 -3.30 -21.46
N THR A 5 19.18 -3.20 -20.19
CA THR A 5 19.16 -4.33 -19.25
C THR A 5 18.42 -5.50 -19.91
N ASP A 6 19.06 -6.65 -20.03
CA ASP A 6 18.58 -7.86 -20.73
C ASP A 6 17.27 -8.44 -20.15
N ARG A 7 16.62 -7.79 -19.22
CA ARG A 7 15.42 -8.31 -18.55
C ARG A 7 14.36 -7.23 -18.34
N LEU A 8 13.19 -7.42 -18.96
CA LEU A 8 12.01 -6.62 -18.69
C LEU A 8 11.54 -6.77 -17.22
N PRO A 9 10.90 -5.73 -16.65
CA PRO A 9 10.33 -5.82 -15.31
C PRO A 9 9.24 -6.88 -15.24
N GLU A 10 9.11 -7.52 -14.08
CA GLU A 10 8.05 -8.46 -13.75
C GLU A 10 6.68 -7.76 -13.82
N LEU A 11 5.71 -8.34 -14.51
CA LEU A 11 4.32 -7.88 -14.51
C LEU A 11 3.61 -8.48 -13.29
N LEU A 12 3.41 -7.66 -12.26
CA LEU A 12 2.80 -8.06 -10.99
C LEU A 12 1.31 -7.71 -10.97
N ALA A 13 0.46 -8.73 -11.00
CA ALA A 13 -0.98 -8.59 -11.11
C ALA A 13 -1.71 -8.81 -9.77
N PRO A 14 -2.86 -8.13 -9.54
CA PRO A 14 -3.68 -8.34 -8.36
C PRO A 14 -4.51 -9.61 -8.46
N ALA A 15 -4.64 -10.34 -7.33
CA ALA A 15 -5.56 -11.46 -7.20
C ALA A 15 -6.35 -11.33 -5.89
N GLY A 16 -7.58 -10.84 -5.96
CA GLY A 16 -8.46 -10.67 -4.80
C GLY A 16 -9.41 -11.83 -4.57
N SER A 17 -9.49 -12.77 -5.52
CA SER A 17 -10.33 -13.97 -5.47
C SER A 17 -9.70 -15.07 -6.35
N PRO A 18 -10.15 -16.34 -6.23
CA PRO A 18 -9.68 -17.41 -7.10
C PRO A 18 -9.88 -17.13 -8.60
N ASP A 19 -10.99 -16.53 -8.99
CA ASP A 19 -11.23 -16.17 -10.40
C ASP A 19 -10.33 -15.02 -10.86
N ALA A 20 -10.05 -14.04 -10.01
CA ALA A 20 -9.09 -12.98 -10.31
C ALA A 20 -7.65 -13.53 -10.43
N LEU A 21 -7.29 -14.55 -9.64
CA LEU A 21 -6.03 -15.27 -9.78
C LEU A 21 -5.94 -15.96 -11.15
N ARG A 22 -6.98 -16.70 -11.54
CA ARG A 22 -7.03 -17.34 -12.87
C ARG A 22 -6.89 -16.31 -13.98
N ALA A 23 -7.64 -15.22 -13.87
CA ALA A 23 -7.57 -14.12 -14.84
C ALA A 23 -6.15 -13.55 -14.96
N ALA A 24 -5.48 -13.25 -13.85
CA ALA A 24 -4.13 -12.71 -13.82
C ALA A 24 -3.11 -13.68 -14.45
N VAL A 25 -3.15 -14.94 -14.02
CA VAL A 25 -2.23 -15.99 -14.51
C VAL A 25 -2.43 -16.25 -16.00
N ASN A 26 -3.67 -16.45 -16.44
CA ASN A 26 -3.99 -16.76 -17.83
C ASN A 26 -3.74 -15.58 -18.77
N ALA A 27 -3.90 -14.33 -18.28
CA ALA A 27 -3.56 -13.12 -19.02
C ALA A 27 -2.05 -12.87 -19.16
N GLY A 28 -1.20 -13.67 -18.52
CA GLY A 28 0.25 -13.63 -18.68
C GLY A 28 1.01 -12.81 -17.63
N ALA A 29 0.50 -12.68 -16.41
CA ALA A 29 1.26 -12.14 -15.29
C ALA A 29 2.52 -12.98 -15.03
N ASP A 30 3.63 -12.34 -14.63
CA ASP A 30 4.84 -13.00 -14.17
C ASP A 30 4.78 -13.34 -12.68
N ALA A 31 4.03 -12.51 -11.93
CA ALA A 31 3.73 -12.73 -10.54
C ALA A 31 2.33 -12.20 -10.19
N VAL A 32 1.77 -12.73 -9.12
CA VAL A 32 0.52 -12.24 -8.53
C VAL A 32 0.74 -11.83 -7.07
N TYR A 33 0.00 -10.81 -6.62
CA TYR A 33 -0.07 -10.52 -5.20
C TYR A 33 -1.51 -10.70 -4.70
N LEU A 34 -1.64 -11.38 -3.59
CA LEU A 34 -2.90 -11.75 -2.98
C LEU A 34 -2.84 -11.62 -1.45
N GLY A 35 -3.93 -11.80 -0.77
CA GLY A 35 -4.00 -11.73 0.68
C GLY A 35 -4.85 -12.84 1.26
N GLY A 36 -4.42 -13.36 2.38
CA GLY A 36 -5.24 -14.19 3.24
C GLY A 36 -6.29 -13.36 3.98
N LYS A 37 -7.13 -14.04 4.77
CA LYS A 37 -8.15 -13.40 5.62
C LYS A 37 -7.55 -12.55 6.75
N LYS A 38 -6.26 -12.72 7.07
CA LYS A 38 -5.56 -12.07 8.18
C LYS A 38 -4.43 -11.17 7.64
N PHE A 39 -4.11 -10.10 8.37
CA PHE A 39 -2.95 -9.23 8.17
C PHE A 39 -2.84 -8.53 6.80
N GLY A 40 -3.90 -8.48 6.02
CA GLY A 40 -3.91 -7.85 4.70
C GLY A 40 -4.63 -6.51 4.65
N ALA A 41 -4.05 -5.50 3.97
CA ALA A 41 -4.58 -4.13 3.87
C ALA A 41 -5.87 -3.97 3.03
N ARG A 42 -6.53 -5.04 2.62
CA ARG A 42 -7.80 -5.05 1.88
C ARG A 42 -8.77 -6.05 2.50
N THR A 43 -9.16 -5.81 3.74
CA THR A 43 -10.07 -6.67 4.52
C THR A 43 -11.38 -6.93 3.79
N PHE A 44 -11.93 -5.94 3.06
CA PHE A 44 -13.18 -6.07 2.31
C PHE A 44 -13.06 -6.76 0.94
N ALA A 45 -11.86 -7.18 0.51
CA ALA A 45 -11.73 -8.08 -0.62
C ALA A 45 -12.18 -9.50 -0.20
N PRO A 46 -12.61 -10.36 -1.13
CA PRO A 46 -12.95 -11.76 -0.80
C PRO A 46 -11.83 -12.46 -0.05
N ASN A 47 -10.56 -12.21 -0.41
CA ASN A 47 -9.34 -12.81 0.15
C ASN A 47 -9.42 -14.35 0.21
N PHE A 48 -8.32 -15.00 0.52
CA PHE A 48 -8.19 -16.45 0.49
C PHE A 48 -8.18 -17.01 1.92
N THR A 49 -8.85 -18.14 2.15
CA THR A 49 -8.63 -18.94 3.36
C THR A 49 -7.23 -19.55 3.32
N ASP A 50 -6.79 -20.14 4.43
CA ASP A 50 -5.47 -20.78 4.50
C ASP A 50 -5.37 -21.94 3.50
N GLU A 51 -6.45 -22.72 3.30
CA GLU A 51 -6.54 -23.80 2.31
C GLU A 51 -6.58 -23.27 0.87
N GLU A 52 -7.34 -22.21 0.63
CA GLU A 52 -7.38 -21.55 -0.68
C GLU A 52 -6.03 -20.95 -1.06
N LEU A 53 -5.24 -20.44 -0.08
CA LEU A 53 -3.87 -19.95 -0.31
C LEU A 53 -2.96 -21.05 -0.84
N ALA A 54 -3.00 -22.25 -0.22
CA ALA A 54 -2.19 -23.37 -0.66
C ALA A 54 -2.55 -23.79 -2.10
N VAL A 55 -3.84 -23.83 -2.43
CA VAL A 55 -4.32 -24.12 -3.78
C VAL A 55 -3.91 -23.03 -4.78
N ALA A 56 -4.03 -21.76 -4.38
CA ALA A 56 -3.68 -20.60 -5.20
C ALA A 56 -2.18 -20.57 -5.55
N ILE A 57 -1.32 -20.82 -4.55
CA ILE A 57 0.14 -20.90 -4.72
C ILE A 57 0.47 -22.05 -5.69
N GLY A 58 -0.10 -23.25 -5.46
CA GLY A 58 0.11 -24.41 -6.34
C GLY A 58 -0.35 -24.18 -7.77
N TYR A 59 -1.52 -23.56 -7.96
CA TYR A 59 -2.06 -23.20 -9.27
C TYR A 59 -1.12 -22.27 -10.05
N ALA A 60 -0.63 -21.22 -9.38
CA ALA A 60 0.29 -20.25 -9.97
C ALA A 60 1.66 -20.87 -10.30
N HIS A 61 2.23 -21.66 -9.39
CA HIS A 61 3.53 -22.28 -9.54
C HIS A 61 3.56 -23.27 -10.72
N LEU A 62 2.51 -24.10 -10.89
CA LEU A 62 2.37 -24.99 -12.05
C LEU A 62 2.35 -24.24 -13.40
N ARG A 63 2.07 -22.93 -13.38
CA ARG A 63 2.01 -22.06 -14.55
C ARG A 63 3.21 -21.12 -14.64
N GLY A 64 4.23 -21.31 -13.79
CA GLY A 64 5.45 -20.51 -13.76
C GLY A 64 5.27 -19.10 -13.22
N VAL A 65 4.18 -18.83 -12.47
CA VAL A 65 3.85 -17.53 -11.90
C VAL A 65 4.19 -17.50 -10.42
N ARG A 66 4.87 -16.46 -9.95
CA ARG A 66 5.23 -16.24 -8.55
C ARG A 66 4.05 -15.70 -7.74
N VAL A 67 4.04 -15.99 -6.44
CA VAL A 67 2.97 -15.54 -5.54
C VAL A 67 3.56 -14.75 -4.36
N TYR A 68 3.17 -13.49 -4.26
CA TYR A 68 3.51 -12.63 -3.12
C TYR A 68 2.30 -12.42 -2.24
N VAL A 69 2.44 -12.73 -0.95
CA VAL A 69 1.34 -12.61 0.01
C VAL A 69 1.41 -11.29 0.76
N THR A 70 0.30 -10.57 0.80
CA THR A 70 0.24 -9.31 1.55
C THR A 70 0.04 -9.57 3.04
N VAL A 71 1.01 -9.12 3.84
CA VAL A 71 1.03 -9.09 5.30
C VAL A 71 1.30 -7.64 5.72
N ASN A 72 0.54 -6.73 5.14
CA ASN A 72 0.87 -5.32 5.10
C ASN A 72 -0.09 -4.43 5.88
N THR A 73 -0.49 -4.90 7.06
CA THR A 73 -1.17 -4.09 8.08
C THR A 73 -0.24 -3.86 9.26
N LEU A 74 -0.52 -2.83 10.05
CA LEU A 74 0.04 -2.70 11.39
C LEU A 74 -0.53 -3.80 12.29
N VAL A 75 0.25 -4.25 13.28
CA VAL A 75 -0.06 -5.42 14.10
C VAL A 75 0.03 -5.05 15.58
N HIS A 76 -0.99 -5.36 16.36
CA HIS A 76 -0.94 -5.21 17.82
C HIS A 76 -0.05 -6.28 18.47
N ASP A 77 0.45 -5.99 19.66
CA ASP A 77 1.25 -6.94 20.43
C ASP A 77 0.56 -8.30 20.62
N ARG A 78 -0.75 -8.29 20.91
CA ARG A 78 -1.57 -9.50 21.07
C ARG A 78 -1.67 -10.35 19.80
N GLU A 79 -1.41 -9.78 18.63
CA GLU A 79 -1.49 -10.45 17.34
C GLU A 79 -0.15 -11.06 16.89
N LEU A 80 0.98 -10.63 17.46
CA LEU A 80 2.32 -11.08 17.07
C LEU A 80 2.49 -12.62 17.11
N PRO A 81 1.99 -13.35 18.12
CA PRO A 81 2.07 -14.83 18.10
C PRO A 81 1.27 -15.44 16.95
N GLY A 82 0.14 -14.84 16.58
CA GLY A 82 -0.65 -15.23 15.42
C GLY A 82 0.08 -14.96 14.11
N LEU A 83 0.73 -13.80 14.00
CA LEU A 83 1.56 -13.43 12.85
C LEU A 83 2.73 -14.41 12.67
N ALA A 84 3.44 -14.78 13.75
CA ALA A 84 4.55 -15.74 13.67
C ALA A 84 4.09 -17.09 13.07
N ARG A 85 2.97 -17.62 13.55
CA ARG A 85 2.37 -18.86 12.99
C ARG A 85 1.98 -18.70 11.51
N TYR A 86 1.41 -17.57 11.17
CA TYR A 86 1.01 -17.27 9.78
C TYR A 86 2.22 -17.19 8.85
N LEU A 87 3.33 -16.60 9.28
CA LEU A 87 4.58 -16.52 8.52
C LEU A 87 5.19 -17.90 8.25
N VAL A 88 5.23 -18.78 9.26
CA VAL A 88 5.71 -20.18 9.10
C VAL A 88 4.81 -20.94 8.12
N MET A 89 3.50 -20.77 8.23
CA MET A 89 2.53 -21.39 7.33
C MET A 89 2.74 -20.94 5.88
N LEU A 90 2.87 -19.64 5.62
CA LEU A 90 3.13 -19.12 4.28
C LEU A 90 4.45 -19.63 3.71
N TYR A 91 5.49 -19.70 4.53
CA TYR A 91 6.79 -20.26 4.18
C TYR A 91 6.66 -21.73 3.77
N GLY A 92 5.98 -22.55 4.58
CA GLY A 92 5.74 -23.97 4.28
C GLY A 92 4.86 -24.22 3.05
N MET A 93 3.95 -23.30 2.73
CA MET A 93 3.18 -23.34 1.48
C MET A 93 4.02 -23.02 0.25
N GLY A 94 5.19 -22.39 0.41
CA GLY A 94 6.07 -21.98 -0.68
C GLY A 94 5.71 -20.61 -1.27
N ALA A 95 5.22 -19.67 -0.48
CA ALA A 95 5.06 -18.29 -0.93
C ALA A 95 6.42 -17.73 -1.41
N ASP A 96 6.45 -17.06 -2.56
CA ASP A 96 7.68 -16.51 -3.14
C ASP A 96 8.12 -15.18 -2.48
N GLY A 97 7.32 -14.65 -1.56
CA GLY A 97 7.63 -13.48 -0.77
C GLY A 97 6.41 -12.90 -0.06
N ILE A 98 6.66 -11.99 0.86
CA ILE A 98 5.63 -11.29 1.63
C ILE A 98 5.80 -9.78 1.54
N LEU A 99 4.69 -9.06 1.46
CA LEU A 99 4.69 -7.58 1.52
C LEU A 99 4.39 -7.15 2.94
N LEU A 100 5.25 -6.31 3.52
CA LEU A 100 5.17 -5.88 4.92
C LEU A 100 5.10 -4.34 5.02
N GLN A 101 4.38 -3.84 6.04
CA GLN A 101 4.37 -2.45 6.46
C GLN A 101 4.95 -2.31 7.87
N ASP A 102 4.54 -3.15 8.80
CA ASP A 102 4.89 -3.09 10.22
C ASP A 102 6.36 -3.44 10.44
N ALA A 103 7.12 -2.53 11.05
CA ALA A 103 8.55 -2.72 11.30
C ALA A 103 8.81 -3.88 12.27
N GLY A 104 7.93 -4.08 13.26
CA GLY A 104 8.02 -5.22 14.18
C GLY A 104 7.68 -6.54 13.50
N GLY A 105 6.67 -6.51 12.60
CA GLY A 105 6.33 -7.65 11.76
C GLY A 105 7.46 -8.03 10.79
N ALA A 106 8.16 -7.04 10.23
CA ALA A 106 9.34 -7.27 9.40
C ALA A 106 10.51 -7.88 10.19
N ALA A 107 10.75 -7.37 11.40
CA ALA A 107 11.75 -7.95 12.32
C ALA A 107 11.39 -9.38 12.71
N LEU A 108 10.13 -9.65 13.02
CA LEU A 108 9.62 -10.99 13.34
C LEU A 108 9.81 -11.95 12.16
N ALA A 109 9.47 -11.54 10.95
CA ALA A 109 9.66 -12.35 9.74
C ALA A 109 11.14 -12.72 9.54
N ARG A 110 12.05 -11.75 9.74
CA ARG A 110 13.50 -11.99 9.63
C ARG A 110 14.01 -13.01 10.68
N GLU A 111 13.42 -13.03 11.85
CA GLU A 111 13.81 -13.96 12.92
C GLU A 111 13.22 -15.36 12.72
N VAL A 112 11.96 -15.46 12.28
CA VAL A 112 11.24 -16.74 12.19
C VAL A 112 11.50 -17.44 10.85
N VAL A 113 11.42 -16.71 9.74
CA VAL A 113 11.54 -17.24 8.37
C VAL A 113 12.52 -16.37 7.55
N PRO A 114 13.82 -16.39 7.90
CA PRO A 114 14.83 -15.52 7.30
C PRO A 114 14.93 -15.64 5.77
N ASP A 115 14.67 -16.84 5.24
CA ASP A 115 14.78 -17.17 3.82
C ASP A 115 13.51 -16.78 3.03
N LEU A 116 12.43 -16.36 3.68
CA LEU A 116 11.24 -15.87 2.98
C LEU A 116 11.45 -14.41 2.53
N PRO A 117 11.46 -14.13 1.22
CA PRO A 117 11.68 -12.78 0.69
C PRO A 117 10.70 -11.76 1.26
N ARG A 118 11.23 -10.61 1.71
CA ARG A 118 10.46 -9.51 2.29
C ARG A 118 10.45 -8.33 1.34
N HIS A 119 9.26 -7.86 1.01
CA HIS A 119 9.05 -6.68 0.19
C HIS A 119 8.46 -5.55 1.06
N ALA A 120 9.09 -4.37 1.06
CA ALA A 120 8.55 -3.21 1.72
C ALA A 120 7.32 -2.72 0.95
N SER A 121 6.17 -2.70 1.63
CA SER A 121 4.93 -2.19 1.06
C SER A 121 5.03 -0.70 0.76
N THR A 122 4.26 -0.19 -0.20
CA THR A 122 4.11 1.26 -0.42
C THR A 122 3.65 2.01 0.84
N GLN A 123 3.04 1.31 1.80
CA GLN A 123 2.63 1.86 3.10
C GLN A 123 3.82 2.13 4.05
N CYS A 124 5.03 1.68 3.72
CA CYS A 124 6.26 2.10 4.41
C CYS A 124 6.67 3.54 4.06
N THR A 125 6.00 4.18 3.12
CA THR A 125 6.21 5.58 2.72
C THR A 125 7.66 5.87 2.30
N ILE A 126 8.25 4.98 1.49
CA ILE A 126 9.62 5.16 1.00
C ILE A 126 9.59 6.11 -0.20
N THR A 127 10.15 7.31 -0.02
CA THR A 127 10.06 8.44 -0.95
C THR A 127 11.40 8.94 -1.45
N ASP A 128 12.51 8.41 -0.93
CA ASP A 128 13.84 8.93 -1.25
C ASP A 128 14.92 7.83 -1.25
N ARG A 129 16.12 8.23 -1.63
CA ARG A 129 17.31 7.39 -1.66
C ARG A 129 17.63 6.79 -0.29
N GLU A 130 17.54 7.59 0.76
CA GLU A 130 17.91 7.20 2.12
C GLU A 130 16.95 6.13 2.67
N GLY A 131 15.65 6.26 2.35
CA GLY A 131 14.64 5.25 2.68
C GLY A 131 14.89 3.92 1.96
N VAL A 132 15.32 3.95 0.69
CA VAL A 132 15.66 2.74 -0.08
C VAL A 132 16.89 2.05 0.50
N MET A 133 17.95 2.81 0.83
CA MET A 133 19.16 2.27 1.45
C MET A 133 18.84 1.63 2.79
N GLN A 134 18.07 2.31 3.64
CA GLN A 134 17.69 1.78 4.93
C GLN A 134 16.79 0.54 4.84
N ALA A 135 15.93 0.45 3.82
CA ALA A 135 15.17 -0.77 3.57
C ALA A 135 16.09 -1.95 3.20
N HIS A 136 17.13 -1.71 2.41
CA HIS A 136 18.15 -2.71 2.09
C HIS A 136 18.88 -3.19 3.36
N GLU A 137 19.37 -2.28 4.18
CA GLU A 137 20.04 -2.57 5.46
C GLU A 137 19.11 -3.34 6.42
N SER A 138 17.80 -3.07 6.38
CA SER A 138 16.79 -3.80 7.15
C SER A 138 16.48 -5.20 6.57
N GLY A 139 17.07 -5.56 5.43
CA GLY A 139 16.94 -6.85 4.78
C GLY A 139 15.67 -7.00 3.94
N PHE A 140 15.13 -5.92 3.41
CA PHE A 140 14.11 -6.01 2.37
C PHE A 140 14.78 -6.27 1.01
N GLU A 141 14.25 -7.24 0.27
CA GLU A 141 14.76 -7.60 -1.07
C GLU A 141 14.10 -6.79 -2.18
N ARG A 142 12.93 -6.19 -1.88
CA ARG A 142 12.19 -5.33 -2.80
C ARG A 142 11.52 -4.19 -2.05
N VAL A 143 11.44 -3.03 -2.70
CA VAL A 143 10.73 -1.84 -2.21
C VAL A 143 9.68 -1.42 -3.22
N VAL A 144 8.43 -1.29 -2.76
CA VAL A 144 7.35 -0.64 -3.51
C VAL A 144 7.39 0.85 -3.19
N LEU A 145 7.88 1.65 -4.11
CA LEU A 145 8.01 3.09 -3.92
C LEU A 145 6.66 3.78 -3.69
N ALA A 146 6.69 4.89 -2.98
CA ALA A 146 5.55 5.80 -2.92
C ALA A 146 5.17 6.26 -4.34
N ARG A 147 3.87 6.51 -4.55
CA ARG A 147 3.33 6.84 -5.88
C ARG A 147 3.48 8.31 -6.26
N GLU A 148 3.96 9.10 -5.33
CA GLU A 148 4.16 10.53 -5.43
C GLU A 148 5.53 10.93 -6.03
N LEU A 149 6.44 9.96 -6.24
CA LEU A 149 7.75 10.22 -6.84
C LEU A 149 7.64 10.51 -8.34
N GLY A 150 8.43 11.50 -8.77
CA GLY A 150 8.70 11.76 -10.17
C GLY A 150 9.89 10.94 -10.69
N MET A 151 10.13 11.01 -12.01
CA MET A 151 11.24 10.27 -12.63
C MET A 151 12.61 10.72 -12.14
N ALA A 152 12.78 11.99 -11.79
CA ALA A 152 14.05 12.51 -11.29
C ALA A 152 14.45 11.90 -9.94
N GLU A 153 13.48 11.78 -9.02
CA GLU A 153 13.69 11.12 -7.72
C GLU A 153 14.02 9.64 -7.90
N ILE A 154 13.32 8.96 -8.82
CA ILE A 154 13.58 7.56 -9.15
C ILE A 154 14.95 7.38 -9.79
N ASP A 155 15.36 8.28 -10.68
CA ASP A 155 16.70 8.25 -11.27
C ASP A 155 17.79 8.42 -10.18
N SER A 156 17.55 9.24 -9.14
CA SER A 156 18.46 9.36 -7.99
C SER A 156 18.56 8.06 -7.17
N ILE A 157 17.46 7.32 -7.06
CA ILE A 157 17.43 6.00 -6.42
C ILE A 157 18.21 4.99 -7.26
N PHE A 158 18.06 4.99 -8.59
CA PHE A 158 18.80 4.10 -9.46
C PHE A 158 20.30 4.44 -9.56
N ALA A 159 20.71 5.62 -9.14
CA ALA A 159 22.13 5.96 -8.98
C ALA A 159 22.80 5.22 -7.80
N ILE A 160 22.04 4.59 -6.90
CA ILE A 160 22.58 3.67 -5.88
C ILE A 160 23.04 2.38 -6.61
N PRO A 161 24.27 1.87 -6.34
CA PRO A 161 24.72 0.60 -6.91
C PRO A 161 23.71 -0.53 -6.69
N GLY A 162 23.54 -1.41 -7.67
CA GLY A 162 22.57 -2.51 -7.60
C GLY A 162 22.79 -3.48 -6.43
N SER A 163 24.05 -3.63 -5.97
CA SER A 163 24.41 -4.44 -4.81
C SER A 163 24.05 -3.80 -3.46
N GLU A 164 23.77 -2.49 -3.46
CA GLU A 164 23.48 -1.71 -2.26
C GLU A 164 22.02 -1.26 -2.17
N ARG A 165 21.18 -1.74 -3.06
CA ARG A 165 19.76 -1.44 -3.08
C ARG A 165 18.89 -2.68 -3.36
N PRO A 166 17.67 -2.73 -2.82
CA PRO A 166 16.70 -3.76 -3.15
C PRO A 166 16.16 -3.59 -4.57
N GLY A 167 15.45 -4.59 -5.06
CA GLY A 167 14.64 -4.45 -6.27
C GLY A 167 13.61 -3.34 -6.12
N ILE A 168 13.45 -2.52 -7.15
CA ILE A 168 12.51 -1.40 -7.14
C ILE A 168 11.23 -1.77 -7.88
N GLU A 169 10.09 -1.62 -7.21
CA GLU A 169 8.76 -1.86 -7.74
C GLU A 169 7.95 -0.56 -7.76
N ILE A 170 7.24 -0.29 -8.86
CA ILE A 170 6.32 0.85 -8.97
C ILE A 170 4.94 0.40 -9.42
N PHE A 171 3.92 1.19 -9.11
CA PHE A 171 2.60 1.01 -9.70
C PHE A 171 2.60 1.50 -11.15
N ALA A 172 1.98 0.72 -12.03
CA ALA A 172 1.83 1.03 -13.47
C ALA A 172 0.38 1.34 -13.86
N HIS A 173 -0.59 0.80 -13.12
CA HIS A 173 -2.01 0.95 -13.45
C HIS A 173 -2.91 0.88 -12.22
N GLY A 174 -4.04 1.59 -12.28
CA GLY A 174 -5.15 1.49 -11.34
C GLY A 174 -5.21 2.64 -10.32
N ALA A 175 -5.92 2.43 -9.23
CA ALA A 175 -6.26 3.48 -8.27
C ALA A 175 -5.04 4.12 -7.61
N LEU A 176 -5.03 5.46 -7.54
CA LEU A 176 -4.12 6.23 -6.70
C LEU A 176 -4.76 6.52 -5.34
N CYS A 177 -3.96 6.46 -4.28
CA CYS A 177 -4.32 7.03 -2.99
C CYS A 177 -4.15 8.55 -3.08
N TYR A 178 -5.02 9.30 -2.41
CA TYR A 178 -4.91 10.76 -2.34
C TYR A 178 -3.79 11.20 -1.39
N ALA A 179 -3.63 10.47 -0.28
CA ALA A 179 -2.55 10.67 0.67
C ALA A 179 -1.33 9.82 0.36
N TYR A 180 -0.18 10.19 0.89
CA TYR A 180 0.94 9.26 0.99
C TYR A 180 0.49 7.98 1.71
N SER A 181 0.70 6.85 1.05
CA SER A 181 0.26 5.55 1.58
C SER A 181 1.01 5.23 2.88
N GLY A 182 0.28 4.86 3.93
CA GLY A 182 0.83 4.67 5.28
C GLY A 182 0.68 5.88 6.20
N GLN A 183 0.48 7.09 5.64
CA GLN A 183 0.41 8.35 6.37
C GLN A 183 -1.01 8.95 6.42
N CYS A 184 -2.04 8.10 6.33
CA CYS A 184 -3.43 8.56 6.35
C CYS A 184 -4.21 7.94 7.52
N LEU A 185 -4.65 8.79 8.45
CA LEU A 185 -5.50 8.46 9.59
C LEU A 185 -6.95 8.94 9.39
N LEU A 186 -7.30 9.58 8.25
CA LEU A 186 -8.59 10.23 8.07
C LEU A 186 -9.77 9.28 8.27
N SER A 187 -9.64 8.04 7.80
CA SER A 187 -10.71 7.03 7.96
C SER A 187 -10.89 6.59 9.42
N SER A 188 -9.81 6.51 10.18
CA SER A 188 -9.87 6.11 11.59
C SER A 188 -10.37 7.24 12.48
N VAL A 189 -9.94 8.48 12.28
CA VAL A 189 -10.41 9.63 13.08
C VAL A 189 -11.88 9.95 12.84
N ILE A 190 -12.40 9.71 11.63
CA ILE A 190 -13.83 9.91 11.30
C ILE A 190 -14.71 8.78 11.85
N GLY A 191 -14.29 7.52 11.71
CA GLY A 191 -15.18 6.39 11.96
C GLY A 191 -14.52 5.18 12.63
N GLY A 192 -13.33 5.31 13.20
CA GLY A 192 -12.62 4.23 13.89
C GLY A 192 -11.96 3.19 12.96
N ARG A 193 -12.14 3.29 11.64
CA ARG A 193 -11.69 2.29 10.65
C ARG A 193 -10.32 2.64 10.11
N SER A 194 -9.26 2.01 10.64
CA SER A 194 -7.89 2.30 10.23
C SER A 194 -7.57 1.82 8.81
N GLY A 195 -7.04 2.74 7.97
CA GLY A 195 -6.50 2.39 6.67
C GLY A 195 -5.23 1.54 6.77
N ASN A 196 -4.43 1.74 7.81
CA ASN A 196 -3.20 0.99 8.10
C ASN A 196 -3.49 -0.41 8.68
N ARG A 197 -4.74 -0.66 9.08
CA ARG A 197 -5.25 -1.98 9.51
C ARG A 197 -6.15 -2.63 8.46
N GLY A 198 -6.18 -2.10 7.23
CA GLY A 198 -6.92 -2.68 6.11
C GLY A 198 -8.39 -2.27 5.99
N MET A 199 -8.90 -1.41 6.89
CA MET A 199 -10.33 -1.09 7.02
C MET A 199 -10.72 0.28 6.44
N CYS A 200 -9.93 0.86 5.53
CA CYS A 200 -10.16 2.19 4.99
C CYS A 200 -11.57 2.35 4.39
N ALA A 201 -12.34 3.31 4.93
CA ALA A 201 -13.68 3.67 4.43
C ALA A 201 -13.66 4.59 3.19
N GLN A 202 -12.47 4.92 2.67
CA GLN A 202 -12.27 5.81 1.53
C GLN A 202 -12.91 7.21 1.70
N PRO A 203 -12.68 7.93 2.82
CA PRO A 203 -13.24 9.26 3.02
C PRO A 203 -12.80 10.25 1.93
N CYS A 204 -11.62 10.09 1.33
CA CYS A 204 -11.17 10.87 0.18
C CYS A 204 -12.07 10.74 -1.07
N ARG A 205 -13.02 9.80 -1.09
CA ARG A 205 -14.01 9.60 -2.16
C ARG A 205 -15.40 10.13 -1.79
N LYS A 206 -15.47 10.99 -0.76
CA LYS A 206 -16.70 11.67 -0.34
C LYS A 206 -16.67 13.13 -0.79
N PRO A 207 -17.85 13.79 -0.88
CA PRO A 207 -17.90 15.20 -1.22
C PRO A 207 -17.47 16.09 -0.04
N TYR A 208 -16.76 17.16 -0.36
CA TYR A 208 -16.33 18.21 0.56
C TYR A 208 -16.52 19.58 -0.07
N ALA A 209 -16.70 20.61 0.79
CA ALA A 209 -16.57 22.00 0.41
C ALA A 209 -15.26 22.56 0.99
N LEU A 210 -14.54 23.35 0.20
CA LEU A 210 -13.43 24.15 0.71
C LEU A 210 -13.99 25.43 1.33
N VAL A 211 -13.59 25.73 2.56
CA VAL A 211 -14.02 26.91 3.33
C VAL A 211 -12.81 27.67 3.84
N SER A 212 -13.00 28.97 4.09
CA SER A 212 -12.01 29.80 4.76
C SER A 212 -12.64 30.76 5.75
N GLY A 213 -11.82 31.34 6.63
CA GLY A 213 -12.24 32.37 7.55
C GLY A 213 -11.06 33.03 8.25
N LYS A 214 -11.33 34.03 9.09
CA LYS A 214 -10.30 34.72 9.85
C LYS A 214 -10.00 33.92 11.12
N PRO A 215 -8.72 33.76 11.51
CA PRO A 215 -8.39 33.12 12.78
C PRO A 215 -8.64 34.07 13.94
N ASP A 216 -9.11 33.55 15.05
CA ASP A 216 -9.04 34.21 16.35
C ASP A 216 -7.63 34.05 16.98
N ARG A 217 -7.48 34.50 18.23
CA ARG A 217 -6.20 34.40 18.96
C ARG A 217 -5.71 32.97 19.18
N PHE A 218 -6.60 31.98 19.08
CA PHE A 218 -6.31 30.55 19.21
C PHE A 218 -6.29 29.81 17.87
N GLY A 219 -6.31 30.53 16.74
CA GLY A 219 -6.29 29.96 15.40
C GLY A 219 -7.59 29.29 14.96
N ARG A 220 -8.73 29.50 15.66
CA ARG A 220 -10.04 28.98 15.24
C ARG A 220 -10.61 29.85 14.11
N ILE A 221 -11.28 29.22 13.15
CA ILE A 221 -11.90 29.91 12.02
C ILE A 221 -13.19 30.60 12.47
N HIS A 222 -13.29 31.90 12.24
CA HIS A 222 -14.50 32.72 12.41
C HIS A 222 -14.94 33.32 11.08
N GLY A 223 -16.28 33.48 10.92
CA GLY A 223 -16.84 34.01 9.69
C GLY A 223 -16.56 33.09 8.50
N GLU A 224 -16.95 31.81 8.67
CA GLU A 224 -16.74 30.78 7.65
C GLU A 224 -17.38 31.19 6.32
N GLU A 225 -16.57 31.23 5.28
CA GLU A 225 -16.96 31.53 3.92
C GLU A 225 -16.65 30.33 3.03
N ARG A 226 -17.63 29.91 2.23
CA ARG A 226 -17.48 28.81 1.29
C ARG A 226 -16.78 29.28 0.01
N LEU A 227 -15.70 28.62 -0.36
CA LEU A 227 -14.90 28.95 -1.54
C LEU A 227 -15.32 28.14 -2.79
N THR A 228 -15.87 26.96 -2.59
CA THR A 228 -16.39 26.13 -3.69
C THR A 228 -17.91 26.29 -3.82
N ARG A 229 -18.41 26.45 -5.04
CA ARG A 229 -19.86 26.71 -5.29
C ARG A 229 -20.74 25.53 -4.88
N THR A 230 -20.25 24.30 -5.06
CA THR A 230 -20.96 23.06 -4.73
C THR A 230 -20.04 22.11 -3.98
N ASP A 231 -20.61 21.16 -3.22
CA ASP A 231 -19.85 20.04 -2.71
C ASP A 231 -19.34 19.21 -3.89
N SER A 232 -18.08 18.89 -3.86
CA SER A 232 -17.44 18.11 -4.90
C SER A 232 -16.45 17.11 -4.31
N TYR A 233 -16.06 16.16 -5.11
CA TYR A 233 -15.14 15.10 -4.68
C TYR A 233 -13.68 15.60 -4.73
N LEU A 234 -13.40 16.70 -4.00
CA LEU A 234 -12.14 17.45 -4.05
C LEU A 234 -10.90 16.57 -3.92
N LEU A 235 -10.98 15.51 -3.11
CA LEU A 235 -9.89 14.59 -2.80
C LEU A 235 -9.87 13.35 -3.71
N SER A 236 -10.70 13.30 -4.77
CA SER A 236 -10.80 12.13 -5.64
C SER A 236 -9.79 12.19 -6.79
N THR A 237 -8.77 11.32 -6.75
CA THR A 237 -7.77 11.17 -7.80
C THR A 237 -8.33 10.45 -9.03
N ARG A 238 -7.73 10.72 -10.20
CA ARG A 238 -7.81 9.87 -11.39
C ARG A 238 -7.05 8.56 -11.15
N ASP A 239 -7.28 7.58 -12.00
CA ASP A 239 -6.53 6.33 -11.97
C ASP A 239 -5.21 6.46 -12.75
N LEU A 240 -4.18 5.80 -12.25
CA LEU A 240 -2.88 5.72 -12.92
C LEU A 240 -2.99 4.86 -14.18
N CYS A 241 -2.39 5.29 -15.28
CA CYS A 241 -2.23 4.49 -16.48
C CYS A 241 -0.90 4.83 -17.17
N LEU A 242 0.11 4.00 -16.97
CA LEU A 242 1.42 4.18 -17.59
C LEU A 242 1.51 3.50 -18.96
N TYR A 243 0.46 2.86 -19.46
CA TYR A 243 0.46 2.19 -20.76
C TYR A 243 1.03 3.06 -21.89
N PRO A 244 0.62 4.35 -22.05
CA PRO A 244 1.15 5.19 -23.14
C PRO A 244 2.64 5.55 -22.98
N LYS A 245 3.18 5.43 -21.77
CA LYS A 245 4.56 5.80 -21.40
C LYS A 245 5.43 4.59 -21.05
N LEU A 246 4.93 3.38 -21.31
CA LEU A 246 5.59 2.16 -20.88
C LEU A 246 7.00 2.02 -21.46
N GLY A 247 7.21 2.44 -22.72
CA GLY A 247 8.52 2.47 -23.34
C GLY A 247 9.55 3.37 -22.64
N ASP A 248 9.10 4.46 -21.99
CA ASP A 248 9.97 5.33 -21.20
C ASP A 248 10.22 4.75 -19.81
N VAL A 249 9.24 4.08 -19.23
CA VAL A 249 9.35 3.43 -17.91
C VAL A 249 10.39 2.31 -17.94
N VAL A 250 10.32 1.40 -18.91
CA VAL A 250 11.19 0.22 -18.99
C VAL A 250 12.65 0.53 -19.34
N LYS A 251 12.98 1.79 -19.63
CA LYS A 251 14.38 2.23 -19.75
C LYS A 251 15.14 2.18 -18.42
N ARG A 252 14.41 2.07 -17.30
CA ARG A 252 14.98 1.93 -15.96
C ARG A 252 14.85 0.49 -15.48
N PRO A 253 15.80 0.00 -14.66
CA PRO A 253 15.85 -1.39 -14.23
C PRO A 253 14.88 -1.67 -13.08
N PHE A 254 13.58 -1.38 -13.29
CA PHE A 254 12.55 -1.78 -12.33
C PHE A 254 12.50 -3.30 -12.19
N ALA A 255 12.38 -3.78 -10.96
CA ALA A 255 12.17 -5.19 -10.68
C ALA A 255 10.75 -5.63 -11.04
N ALA A 256 9.77 -4.76 -10.83
CA ALA A 256 8.37 -5.08 -11.15
C ALA A 256 7.53 -3.84 -11.48
N LEU A 257 6.54 -4.04 -12.33
CA LEU A 257 5.44 -3.13 -12.62
C LEU A 257 4.15 -3.69 -12.03
N LYS A 258 3.58 -2.99 -11.04
CA LYS A 258 2.41 -3.44 -10.28
C LYS A 258 1.12 -2.86 -10.80
N ILE A 259 0.14 -3.71 -11.03
CA ILE A 259 -1.24 -3.32 -11.32
C ILE A 259 -2.04 -3.30 -10.02
N GLU A 260 -2.67 -2.17 -9.67
CA GLU A 260 -3.59 -2.10 -8.53
C GLU A 260 -4.97 -2.64 -8.91
N GLY A 261 -5.58 -3.44 -8.02
CA GLY A 261 -6.90 -3.98 -8.35
C GLY A 261 -7.39 -5.16 -7.53
N ARG A 262 -6.92 -5.43 -6.31
CA ARG A 262 -7.40 -6.56 -5.48
C ARG A 262 -8.91 -6.57 -5.20
N MET A 263 -9.55 -5.40 -5.26
CA MET A 263 -11.01 -5.27 -5.11
C MET A 263 -11.72 -5.14 -6.47
N ARG A 264 -11.05 -5.47 -7.58
CA ARG A 264 -11.62 -5.42 -8.93
C ARG A 264 -12.13 -6.78 -9.36
N SER A 265 -13.02 -6.77 -10.36
CA SER A 265 -13.56 -7.99 -10.95
C SER A 265 -12.49 -8.78 -11.72
N PRO A 266 -12.67 -10.09 -11.91
CA PRO A 266 -11.80 -10.92 -12.74
C PRO A 266 -11.66 -10.39 -14.18
N GLU A 267 -12.73 -9.82 -14.75
CA GLU A 267 -12.74 -9.26 -16.10
C GLU A 267 -11.79 -8.07 -16.21
N TYR A 268 -11.80 -7.17 -15.22
CA TYR A 268 -10.83 -6.07 -15.14
C TYR A 268 -9.39 -6.61 -15.13
N VAL A 269 -9.13 -7.60 -14.28
CA VAL A 269 -7.79 -8.19 -14.17
C VAL A 269 -7.38 -8.82 -15.50
N ALA A 270 -8.25 -9.60 -16.14
CA ALA A 270 -7.99 -10.23 -17.43
C ALA A 270 -7.58 -9.20 -18.49
N ILE A 271 -8.38 -8.16 -18.69
CA ILE A 271 -8.15 -7.15 -19.72
C ILE A 271 -6.90 -6.31 -19.42
N VAL A 272 -6.76 -5.79 -18.19
CA VAL A 272 -5.63 -4.93 -17.87
C VAL A 272 -4.30 -5.70 -17.97
N VAL A 273 -4.22 -6.89 -17.38
CA VAL A 273 -3.01 -7.71 -17.42
C VAL A 273 -2.64 -8.08 -18.87
N SER A 274 -3.63 -8.49 -19.70
CA SER A 274 -3.37 -8.87 -21.08
C SER A 274 -2.83 -7.70 -21.92
N ARG A 275 -3.37 -6.48 -21.74
CA ARG A 275 -2.86 -5.30 -22.46
C ARG A 275 -1.43 -4.94 -22.05
N TYR A 276 -1.12 -4.97 -20.76
CA TYR A 276 0.26 -4.75 -20.28
C TYR A 276 1.21 -5.87 -20.70
N ARG A 277 0.76 -7.13 -20.69
CA ARG A 277 1.57 -8.27 -21.19
C ARG A 277 1.91 -8.10 -22.65
N THR A 278 0.92 -7.85 -23.50
CA THR A 278 1.14 -7.61 -24.94
C THR A 278 2.09 -6.45 -25.18
N ALA A 279 1.96 -5.37 -24.41
CA ALA A 279 2.84 -4.22 -24.52
C ALA A 279 4.30 -4.58 -24.13
N LEU A 280 4.50 -5.31 -23.02
CA LEU A 280 5.82 -5.75 -22.58
C LEU A 280 6.46 -6.74 -23.59
N ASP A 281 5.69 -7.65 -24.14
CA ASP A 281 6.19 -8.58 -25.18
C ASP A 281 6.59 -7.83 -26.45
N SER A 282 5.82 -6.82 -26.85
CA SER A 282 6.17 -5.95 -27.98
C SER A 282 7.41 -5.11 -27.71
N LEU A 283 7.64 -4.68 -26.45
CA LEU A 283 8.86 -4.00 -26.04
C LEU A 283 10.07 -4.94 -26.14
N ALA A 284 9.92 -6.19 -25.70
CA ALA A 284 10.97 -7.21 -25.83
C ALA A 284 11.33 -7.45 -27.29
N ALA A 285 10.34 -7.41 -28.19
CA ALA A 285 10.54 -7.55 -29.63
C ALA A 285 11.00 -6.25 -30.32
N GLY A 286 11.17 -5.14 -29.58
CA GLY A 286 11.57 -3.84 -30.14
C GLY A 286 10.52 -3.17 -31.03
N SER A 287 9.25 -3.59 -30.95
CA SER A 287 8.17 -3.17 -31.85
C SER A 287 7.03 -2.41 -31.16
N PHE A 288 7.20 -2.04 -29.89
CA PHE A 288 6.12 -1.40 -29.12
C PHE A 288 5.82 0.01 -29.61
N THR A 289 4.58 0.20 -29.98
CA THR A 289 3.95 1.52 -30.19
C THR A 289 2.64 1.55 -29.42
N PRO A 290 2.40 2.54 -28.54
CA PRO A 290 1.15 2.62 -27.80
C PRO A 290 -0.05 2.74 -28.74
N ARG A 291 -1.01 1.83 -28.61
CA ARG A 291 -2.21 1.82 -29.43
C ARG A 291 -3.33 2.55 -28.69
N PRO A 292 -3.98 3.54 -29.31
CA PRO A 292 -5.12 4.23 -28.70
C PRO A 292 -6.24 3.27 -28.28
N GLU A 293 -6.51 2.25 -29.09
CA GLU A 293 -7.57 1.25 -28.85
C GLU A 293 -7.32 0.46 -27.57
N ASP A 294 -6.06 0.07 -27.29
CA ASP A 294 -5.72 -0.63 -26.05
C ASP A 294 -5.93 0.28 -24.82
N ARG A 295 -5.60 1.58 -24.95
CA ARG A 295 -5.90 2.57 -23.90
C ARG A 295 -7.40 2.75 -23.67
N GLU A 296 -8.19 2.78 -24.74
CA GLU A 296 -9.65 2.84 -24.68
C GLU A 296 -10.23 1.59 -24.01
N ASP A 297 -9.70 0.39 -24.31
CA ASP A 297 -10.07 -0.86 -23.64
C ASP A 297 -9.81 -0.80 -22.12
N LEU A 298 -8.67 -0.24 -21.73
CA LEU A 298 -8.35 -0.02 -20.31
C LEU A 298 -9.34 0.95 -19.63
N GLU A 299 -9.78 2.02 -20.34
CA GLU A 299 -10.79 2.96 -19.84
C GLU A 299 -12.15 2.29 -19.65
N VAL A 300 -12.56 1.44 -20.59
CA VAL A 300 -13.82 0.67 -20.51
C VAL A 300 -13.76 -0.33 -19.38
N ALA A 301 -12.62 -1.03 -19.18
CA ALA A 301 -12.45 -2.01 -18.12
C ALA A 301 -12.69 -1.38 -16.74
N PHE A 302 -12.09 -0.24 -16.46
CA PHE A 302 -12.41 0.64 -15.34
C PHE A 302 -11.59 1.94 -15.38
N SER A 303 -12.25 3.09 -15.28
CA SER A 303 -11.55 4.37 -15.20
C SER A 303 -12.34 5.43 -14.45
N ARG A 304 -11.63 6.23 -13.61
CA ARG A 304 -12.06 7.52 -13.07
C ARG A 304 -11.53 8.69 -13.89
N GLY A 305 -11.11 8.43 -15.12
CA GLY A 305 -10.21 9.21 -15.91
C GLY A 305 -8.77 8.78 -15.64
N PHE A 306 -7.91 8.81 -16.68
CA PHE A 306 -6.52 8.40 -16.55
C PHE A 306 -5.58 9.59 -16.36
N SER A 307 -4.49 9.35 -15.63
CA SER A 307 -3.31 10.21 -15.57
C SER A 307 -2.05 9.34 -15.60
N THR A 308 -0.91 9.95 -15.92
CA THR A 308 0.40 9.29 -15.80
C THR A 308 0.98 9.41 -14.38
N GLY A 309 0.20 9.97 -13.46
CA GLY A 309 0.57 10.15 -12.08
C GLY A 309 1.68 11.18 -11.88
N TYR A 310 2.15 11.28 -10.65
CA TYR A 310 3.29 12.14 -10.32
C TYR A 310 4.55 11.75 -11.11
N LEU A 311 4.65 10.50 -11.52
CA LEU A 311 5.82 9.95 -12.22
C LEU A 311 6.23 10.78 -13.45
N PHE A 312 5.26 11.26 -14.22
CA PHE A 312 5.48 12.13 -15.39
C PHE A 312 5.03 13.58 -15.14
N GLY A 313 4.90 13.97 -13.90
CA GLY A 313 4.67 15.35 -13.50
C GLY A 313 3.23 15.82 -13.51
N ASP A 314 2.25 14.92 -13.63
CA ASP A 314 0.83 15.29 -13.53
C ASP A 314 0.56 15.88 -12.12
N ARG A 315 -0.14 17.01 -12.06
CA ARG A 315 -0.53 17.74 -10.85
C ARG A 315 -1.93 18.33 -11.02
N GLY A 316 -2.56 18.75 -9.92
CA GLY A 316 -3.83 19.48 -9.95
C GLY A 316 -4.89 18.79 -10.83
N PRO A 317 -5.54 19.49 -11.80
CA PRO A 317 -6.61 18.93 -12.63
C PRO A 317 -6.19 17.74 -13.52
N ALA A 318 -4.91 17.62 -13.87
CA ALA A 318 -4.40 16.48 -14.64
C ALA A 318 -4.43 15.19 -13.81
N LEU A 319 -4.20 15.28 -12.49
CA LEU A 319 -4.17 14.16 -11.55
C LEU A 319 -5.49 13.99 -10.79
N MET A 320 -6.19 15.10 -10.49
CA MET A 320 -7.41 15.09 -9.67
C MET A 320 -8.67 15.02 -10.54
N GLY A 321 -9.50 14.00 -10.31
CA GLY A 321 -10.76 13.84 -11.03
C GLY A 321 -11.85 14.80 -10.55
N ARG A 322 -11.91 15.09 -9.27
CA ARG A 322 -12.77 16.05 -8.54
C ARG A 322 -14.28 16.06 -8.84
N CYS A 323 -14.70 15.35 -9.90
CA CYS A 323 -16.10 15.34 -10.32
C CYS A 323 -16.87 14.14 -9.80
N ARG A 324 -16.23 12.96 -9.73
CA ARG A 324 -16.92 11.71 -9.46
C ARG A 324 -15.95 10.62 -8.96
N PRO A 325 -16.32 9.83 -7.94
CA PRO A 325 -15.45 8.79 -7.39
C PRO A 325 -15.59 7.44 -8.07
N GLY A 326 -16.66 7.23 -8.88
CA GLY A 326 -17.00 5.97 -9.53
C GLY A 326 -16.39 5.79 -10.91
N ASN A 327 -16.67 4.64 -11.53
CA ASN A 327 -16.31 4.36 -12.92
C ASN A 327 -16.95 5.38 -13.87
N ARG A 328 -16.14 5.98 -14.74
CA ARG A 328 -16.63 6.91 -15.78
C ARG A 328 -16.91 6.19 -17.09
N GLY A 329 -16.18 5.13 -17.39
CA GLY A 329 -16.15 4.52 -18.71
C GLY A 329 -15.37 5.37 -19.73
N LEU A 330 -15.37 4.91 -20.97
CA LEU A 330 -14.77 5.60 -22.10
C LEU A 330 -15.71 6.70 -22.63
N TYR A 331 -15.22 7.93 -22.68
CA TYR A 331 -15.96 9.06 -23.27
C TYR A 331 -16.04 8.91 -24.79
N LEU A 332 -17.23 8.67 -25.31
CA LEU A 332 -17.47 8.52 -26.76
C LEU A 332 -17.66 9.87 -27.47
N GLY A 333 -18.11 10.89 -26.75
CA GLY A 333 -18.33 12.22 -27.30
C GLY A 333 -19.56 12.94 -26.77
N SER A 334 -19.78 14.17 -27.20
CA SER A 334 -20.94 14.98 -26.83
C SER A 334 -22.10 14.79 -27.78
N VAL A 335 -23.31 14.68 -27.23
CA VAL A 335 -24.55 14.58 -27.99
C VAL A 335 -24.86 15.93 -28.62
N VAL A 336 -24.72 16.03 -29.93
CA VAL A 336 -24.99 17.26 -30.72
C VAL A 336 -26.45 17.36 -31.20
N SER A 337 -27.12 16.20 -31.36
CA SER A 337 -28.55 16.15 -31.71
C SER A 337 -29.18 14.86 -31.20
N SER A 338 -30.38 14.98 -30.66
CA SER A 338 -31.21 13.83 -30.21
C SER A 338 -32.58 13.95 -30.87
N ARG A 339 -32.97 12.92 -31.64
CA ARG A 339 -34.25 12.76 -32.26
C ARG A 339 -34.85 11.37 -31.92
N PRO A 340 -36.14 11.17 -32.03
CA PRO A 340 -36.71 9.84 -31.84
C PRO A 340 -36.02 8.79 -32.74
N GLY A 341 -35.37 7.81 -32.10
CA GLY A 341 -34.65 6.74 -32.80
C GLY A 341 -33.26 7.09 -33.33
N GLU A 342 -32.76 8.32 -33.16
CA GLU A 342 -31.43 8.74 -33.67
C GLU A 342 -30.75 9.68 -32.71
N LEU A 343 -29.52 9.36 -32.35
CA LEU A 343 -28.62 10.15 -31.55
C LEU A 343 -27.35 10.46 -32.34
N ARG A 344 -27.02 11.76 -32.50
CA ARG A 344 -25.81 12.20 -33.17
C ARG A 344 -24.82 12.74 -32.15
N ILE A 345 -23.58 12.32 -32.27
CA ILE A 345 -22.52 12.57 -31.29
C ILE A 345 -21.31 13.13 -32.05
N SER A 346 -20.68 14.18 -31.51
CA SER A 346 -19.34 14.59 -31.91
C SER A 346 -18.33 13.62 -31.33
N PRO A 347 -17.68 12.75 -32.13
CA PRO A 347 -16.89 11.64 -31.63
C PRO A 347 -15.60 12.13 -30.96
N ALA A 348 -15.24 11.50 -29.83
CA ALA A 348 -14.01 11.75 -29.10
C ALA A 348 -13.14 10.49 -28.95
N ALA A 349 -13.73 9.31 -29.17
CA ALA A 349 -13.04 8.02 -29.11
C ALA A 349 -13.03 7.36 -30.50
N ARG A 350 -12.10 6.42 -30.68
CA ARG A 350 -12.02 5.56 -31.89
C ARG A 350 -12.93 4.34 -31.78
N THR A 351 -13.13 3.86 -30.55
CA THR A 351 -14.01 2.71 -30.28
C THR A 351 -15.46 3.07 -30.62
N LEU A 352 -16.07 2.25 -31.44
CA LEU A 352 -17.50 2.32 -31.77
C LEU A 352 -18.28 1.34 -30.88
N PRO A 353 -19.45 1.74 -30.37
CA PRO A 353 -20.29 0.83 -29.60
C PRO A 353 -20.81 -0.32 -30.48
N GLY A 354 -20.78 -1.54 -29.90
CA GLY A 354 -21.29 -2.76 -30.50
C GLY A 354 -22.55 -3.27 -29.80
N PRO A 355 -23.31 -4.16 -30.47
CA PRO A 355 -24.51 -4.74 -29.87
C PRO A 355 -24.20 -5.44 -28.52
N GLY A 356 -24.97 -5.09 -27.49
CA GLY A 356 -24.81 -5.58 -26.12
C GLY A 356 -23.98 -4.66 -25.22
N ASP A 357 -23.36 -3.63 -25.77
CA ASP A 357 -22.58 -2.66 -24.97
C ASP A 357 -23.49 -1.82 -24.07
N GLY A 358 -23.00 -1.48 -22.88
CA GLY A 358 -23.68 -0.58 -21.96
C GLY A 358 -23.21 0.87 -22.15
N LEU A 359 -24.16 1.74 -22.48
CA LEU A 359 -23.92 3.16 -22.69
C LEU A 359 -24.61 3.99 -21.61
N VAL A 360 -23.99 5.11 -21.25
CA VAL A 360 -24.55 6.09 -20.30
C VAL A 360 -24.41 7.50 -20.88
N GLY A 361 -25.55 8.15 -21.12
CA GLY A 361 -25.58 9.60 -21.34
C GLY A 361 -25.55 10.30 -20.01
N ARG A 362 -24.71 11.33 -19.87
CA ARG A 362 -24.54 12.09 -18.65
C ARG A 362 -24.63 13.58 -18.92
N ASP A 363 -25.49 14.25 -18.16
CA ASP A 363 -25.57 15.71 -18.22
C ASP A 363 -24.37 16.31 -17.45
N PRO A 364 -23.50 17.10 -18.09
CA PRO A 364 -22.30 17.63 -17.45
C PRO A 364 -22.59 18.71 -16.40
N VAL A 365 -23.79 19.28 -16.38
CA VAL A 365 -24.18 20.34 -15.44
C VAL A 365 -24.93 19.77 -14.24
N THR A 366 -25.95 18.95 -14.49
CA THR A 366 -26.81 18.41 -13.41
C THR A 366 -26.30 17.10 -12.85
N GLY A 367 -25.45 16.40 -13.60
CA GLY A 367 -24.96 15.05 -13.25
C GLY A 367 -26.02 13.95 -13.46
N GLU A 368 -27.18 14.28 -14.04
CA GLU A 368 -28.23 13.30 -14.37
C GLU A 368 -27.71 12.26 -15.35
N GLU A 369 -28.05 10.99 -15.14
CA GLU A 369 -27.59 9.88 -15.95
C GLU A 369 -28.74 9.13 -16.62
N GLN A 370 -28.52 8.76 -17.87
CA GLN A 370 -29.42 7.93 -18.65
C GLN A 370 -28.65 6.72 -19.22
N GLY A 371 -28.83 5.56 -18.59
CA GLY A 371 -28.21 4.31 -19.03
C GLY A 371 -29.09 3.53 -20.02
N PHE A 372 -28.46 2.89 -21.01
CA PHE A 372 -29.12 1.96 -21.92
C PHE A 372 -28.16 0.90 -22.48
N ILE A 373 -28.72 -0.22 -22.92
CA ILE A 373 -27.95 -1.25 -23.63
C ILE A 373 -28.08 -0.97 -25.13
N PHE A 374 -26.93 -0.91 -25.81
CA PHE A 374 -26.91 -0.69 -27.25
C PHE A 374 -27.38 -1.96 -28.00
N ARG A 375 -28.37 -1.80 -28.83
CA ARG A 375 -28.97 -2.87 -29.65
C ARG A 375 -29.19 -2.42 -31.08
N GLY A 376 -28.97 -1.14 -31.36
CA GLY A 376 -29.21 -0.48 -32.63
C GLY A 376 -28.09 -0.68 -33.64
N THR A 377 -28.02 0.22 -34.58
CA THR A 377 -26.93 0.32 -35.57
C THR A 377 -26.14 1.61 -35.35
N VAL A 378 -24.85 1.53 -35.64
CA VAL A 378 -23.95 2.66 -35.61
C VAL A 378 -23.49 3.05 -37.01
N GLY A 379 -23.47 4.33 -37.28
CA GLY A 379 -22.86 4.92 -38.48
C GLY A 379 -21.81 5.92 -38.08
N LEU A 380 -20.69 5.94 -38.77
CA LEU A 380 -19.63 6.92 -38.61
C LEU A 380 -19.46 7.72 -39.87
N THR A 381 -19.46 9.04 -39.73
CA THR A 381 -19.08 9.99 -40.77
C THR A 381 -17.81 10.70 -40.35
N GLU A 382 -17.21 11.55 -41.19
CA GLU A 382 -16.00 12.30 -40.83
C GLU A 382 -16.18 13.21 -39.60
N ARG A 383 -17.44 13.57 -39.29
CA ARG A 383 -17.73 14.54 -38.20
C ARG A 383 -18.66 14.04 -37.12
N GLU A 384 -19.39 12.96 -37.33
CA GLU A 384 -20.43 12.49 -36.44
C GLU A 384 -20.45 10.97 -36.29
N LEU A 385 -20.65 10.51 -35.06
CA LEU A 385 -21.06 9.16 -34.73
C LEU A 385 -22.58 9.16 -34.60
N VAL A 386 -23.26 8.36 -35.38
CA VAL A 386 -24.72 8.26 -35.41
C VAL A 386 -25.19 6.96 -34.83
N ILE A 387 -25.89 6.99 -33.70
CA ILE A 387 -26.51 5.84 -33.05
C ILE A 387 -27.99 5.83 -33.39
N ARG A 388 -28.45 4.77 -34.08
CA ARG A 388 -29.86 4.56 -34.44
C ARG A 388 -30.50 3.63 -33.43
N GLN A 389 -30.99 4.23 -32.36
CA GLN A 389 -31.71 3.55 -31.27
C GLN A 389 -32.51 4.58 -30.49
N GLN A 390 -33.70 4.18 -29.99
CA GLN A 390 -34.42 4.99 -29.02
C GLN A 390 -33.65 5.05 -27.72
N THR A 391 -33.29 6.23 -27.24
CA THR A 391 -32.59 6.50 -25.99
C THR A 391 -33.30 7.62 -25.24
N GLY A 392 -33.01 7.75 -23.93
CA GLY A 392 -33.45 8.90 -23.15
C GLY A 392 -32.44 10.06 -23.13
N CYS A 393 -31.37 9.95 -23.92
CA CYS A 393 -30.33 10.98 -23.94
C CYS A 393 -30.81 12.25 -24.65
N ARG A 394 -30.35 13.40 -24.15
CA ARG A 394 -30.71 14.75 -24.69
C ARG A 394 -29.46 15.41 -25.29
N THR A 395 -29.68 16.37 -26.19
CA THR A 395 -28.63 17.23 -26.72
C THR A 395 -27.89 17.92 -25.57
N GLY A 396 -26.56 17.98 -25.65
CA GLY A 396 -25.69 18.53 -24.62
C GLY A 396 -25.19 17.50 -23.62
N MET A 397 -25.78 16.30 -23.56
CA MET A 397 -25.24 15.22 -22.74
C MET A 397 -23.93 14.68 -23.28
N GLU A 398 -23.09 14.15 -22.41
CA GLU A 398 -21.88 13.40 -22.74
C GLU A 398 -22.19 11.91 -22.75
N LEU A 399 -21.80 11.20 -23.81
CA LEU A 399 -22.01 9.77 -23.94
C LEU A 399 -20.77 8.99 -23.54
N TYR A 400 -20.95 7.97 -22.71
CA TYR A 400 -19.88 7.08 -22.22
C TYR A 400 -20.20 5.62 -22.50
N LEU A 401 -19.16 4.84 -22.89
CA LEU A 401 -19.18 3.38 -22.95
C LEU A 401 -18.70 2.87 -21.60
N THR A 402 -19.59 2.26 -20.83
CA THR A 402 -19.30 1.81 -19.46
C THR A 402 -19.17 0.30 -19.33
N ARG A 403 -19.57 -0.44 -20.38
CA ARG A 403 -19.53 -1.89 -20.49
C ARG A 403 -19.37 -2.30 -21.94
N SER A 404 -18.43 -3.19 -22.25
CA SER A 404 -18.26 -3.70 -23.62
C SER A 404 -18.45 -5.22 -23.68
N ALA A 405 -19.44 -5.64 -24.47
CA ALA A 405 -19.71 -7.05 -24.73
C ALA A 405 -18.53 -7.76 -25.42
N ARG A 406 -17.73 -7.04 -26.19
CA ARG A 406 -16.48 -7.55 -26.78
C ARG A 406 -15.46 -7.89 -25.69
N LEU A 407 -15.19 -6.95 -24.78
CA LEU A 407 -14.23 -7.15 -23.68
C LEU A 407 -14.69 -8.22 -22.70
N GLU A 408 -15.99 -8.33 -22.43
CA GLU A 408 -16.54 -9.42 -21.61
C GLU A 408 -16.29 -10.78 -22.24
N ARG A 409 -16.49 -10.94 -23.54
CA ARG A 409 -16.18 -12.17 -24.25
C ARG A 409 -14.69 -12.48 -24.24
N GLU A 410 -13.84 -11.48 -24.43
CA GLU A 410 -12.38 -11.63 -24.35
C GLU A 410 -11.95 -12.08 -22.93
N ALA A 411 -12.45 -11.40 -21.90
CA ALA A 411 -12.17 -11.78 -20.50
C ALA A 411 -12.65 -13.20 -20.17
N ALA A 412 -13.85 -13.58 -20.65
CA ALA A 412 -14.36 -14.93 -20.46
C ALA A 412 -13.49 -15.99 -21.17
N ALA A 413 -12.91 -15.67 -22.33
CA ALA A 413 -11.98 -16.56 -23.04
C ALA A 413 -10.66 -16.71 -22.24
N ILE A 414 -10.11 -15.61 -21.70
CA ILE A 414 -8.92 -15.64 -20.85
C ILE A 414 -9.17 -16.48 -19.59
N LEU A 415 -10.30 -16.31 -18.92
CA LEU A 415 -10.66 -17.06 -17.72
C LEU A 415 -10.78 -18.57 -17.98
N LYS A 416 -11.22 -18.96 -19.18
CA LYS A 416 -11.34 -20.36 -19.57
C LYS A 416 -10.04 -20.97 -20.10
N ALA A 417 -9.03 -20.16 -20.38
CA ALA A 417 -7.75 -20.66 -20.86
C ALA A 417 -7.09 -21.53 -19.79
N PRO A 418 -6.36 -22.59 -20.17
CA PRO A 418 -5.74 -23.49 -19.19
C PRO A 418 -4.51 -22.87 -18.48
N GLY A 419 -3.96 -21.80 -19.03
CA GLY A 419 -2.79 -21.10 -18.51
C GLY A 419 -2.24 -20.08 -19.50
N PRO A 420 -1.16 -19.39 -19.15
CA PRO A 420 -0.56 -18.35 -19.99
C PRO A 420 0.04 -18.93 -21.27
N ALA A 421 -0.25 -18.30 -22.39
CA ALA A 421 0.26 -18.71 -23.68
C ALA A 421 1.81 -18.78 -23.69
N GLY A 422 2.37 -19.84 -24.27
CA GLY A 422 3.81 -20.05 -24.36
C GLY A 422 4.52 -20.55 -23.08
N LYS A 423 3.88 -20.43 -21.92
CA LYS A 423 4.42 -20.89 -20.63
C LYS A 423 3.72 -22.14 -20.06
N PHE A 424 2.54 -22.44 -20.56
CA PHE A 424 1.72 -23.56 -20.10
C PHE A 424 1.11 -24.29 -21.29
N PRO A 425 0.96 -25.62 -21.25
CA PRO A 425 1.39 -26.54 -20.17
C PRO A 425 2.92 -26.77 -20.14
N LEU A 426 3.41 -27.28 -18.99
CA LEU A 426 4.81 -27.67 -18.82
C LEU A 426 5.13 -28.85 -19.75
N THR A 427 6.34 -28.85 -20.33
CA THR A 427 6.78 -29.99 -21.15
C THR A 427 7.35 -31.08 -20.26
N ILE A 428 6.90 -32.30 -20.44
CA ILE A 428 7.42 -33.52 -19.80
C ILE A 428 7.86 -34.50 -20.88
N ASP A 429 9.14 -34.86 -20.91
CA ASP A 429 9.62 -35.94 -21.72
C ASP A 429 9.49 -37.28 -20.98
N ILE A 430 8.94 -38.29 -21.62
CA ILE A 430 8.51 -39.52 -20.94
C ILE A 430 9.22 -40.72 -21.58
N THR A 431 9.75 -41.60 -20.74
CA THR A 431 10.24 -42.92 -21.13
C THR A 431 9.40 -43.96 -20.42
N LEU A 432 8.75 -44.87 -21.18
CA LEU A 432 8.05 -46.02 -20.66
C LEU A 432 8.85 -47.28 -20.94
N ILE A 433 9.12 -48.04 -19.89
CA ILE A 433 9.75 -49.34 -19.96
C ILE A 433 8.73 -50.43 -19.62
N VAL A 434 8.58 -51.38 -20.51
CA VAL A 434 7.68 -52.54 -20.35
C VAL A 434 8.53 -53.80 -20.56
N GLU A 435 8.68 -54.58 -19.48
CA GLU A 435 9.43 -55.82 -19.49
C GLU A 435 8.52 -56.97 -19.06
N PRO A 436 8.63 -58.17 -19.67
CA PRO A 436 7.82 -59.31 -19.27
C PRO A 436 8.06 -59.72 -17.80
N GLY A 437 6.98 -59.87 -17.04
CA GLY A 437 7.05 -60.27 -15.65
C GLY A 437 7.47 -59.17 -14.66
N LEU A 438 7.67 -57.95 -15.12
CA LEU A 438 7.96 -56.82 -14.27
C LEU A 438 6.84 -55.76 -14.38
N PRO A 439 6.62 -54.94 -13.31
CA PRO A 439 5.69 -53.84 -13.36
C PRO A 439 6.06 -52.78 -14.41
N LEU A 440 5.08 -52.05 -14.91
CA LEU A 440 5.30 -50.92 -15.82
C LEU A 440 6.14 -49.82 -15.11
N LEU A 441 7.10 -49.27 -15.81
CA LEU A 441 7.96 -48.21 -15.29
C LEU A 441 7.90 -46.97 -16.18
N LEU A 442 7.40 -45.87 -15.65
CA LEU A 442 7.48 -44.53 -16.26
C LEU A 442 8.57 -43.68 -15.60
N SER A 443 9.39 -43.05 -16.44
CA SER A 443 10.31 -42.02 -16.05
C SER A 443 10.00 -40.74 -16.82
N GLY A 444 9.98 -39.60 -16.14
CA GLY A 444 9.75 -38.31 -16.74
C GLY A 444 10.82 -37.28 -16.42
N SER A 445 11.15 -36.47 -17.41
CA SER A 445 12.04 -35.31 -17.30
C SER A 445 11.22 -34.04 -17.54
N ILE A 446 11.15 -33.17 -16.53
CA ILE A 446 10.33 -31.96 -16.55
C ILE A 446 11.27 -30.75 -16.49
N GLN A 447 11.17 -29.88 -17.51
CA GLN A 447 11.83 -28.58 -17.47
C GLN A 447 10.99 -27.61 -16.64
N VAL A 448 11.51 -27.22 -15.47
CA VAL A 448 10.80 -26.23 -14.63
C VAL A 448 11.29 -24.82 -14.88
N PRO A 449 10.44 -23.79 -14.71
CA PRO A 449 10.85 -22.41 -14.80
C PRO A 449 12.01 -22.12 -13.83
N GLY A 450 13.11 -21.58 -14.35
CA GLY A 450 14.37 -21.40 -13.58
C GLY A 450 15.52 -22.28 -14.07
N GLY A 451 15.26 -23.16 -15.07
CA GLY A 451 16.30 -23.89 -15.82
C GLY A 451 16.75 -25.22 -15.20
N SER A 452 16.17 -25.64 -14.05
CA SER A 452 16.43 -26.97 -13.49
C SER A 452 15.54 -28.03 -14.13
N THR A 453 16.04 -29.26 -14.16
CA THR A 453 15.34 -30.43 -14.67
C THR A 453 14.94 -31.31 -13.48
N LEU A 454 13.65 -31.60 -13.35
CA LEU A 454 13.15 -32.57 -12.38
C LEU A 454 12.98 -33.94 -13.02
N MET A 455 13.50 -34.98 -12.34
CA MET A 455 13.30 -36.37 -12.72
C MET A 455 12.23 -36.99 -11.84
N VAL A 456 11.22 -37.62 -12.43
CA VAL A 456 10.16 -38.32 -11.73
C VAL A 456 10.14 -39.75 -12.23
N ARG A 457 10.04 -40.71 -11.32
CA ARG A 457 9.94 -42.13 -11.61
C ARG A 457 8.73 -42.71 -10.90
N HIS A 458 7.94 -43.50 -11.64
CA HIS A 458 6.77 -44.19 -11.12
C HIS A 458 6.76 -45.64 -11.61
N GLU A 459 6.66 -46.57 -10.69
CA GLU A 459 6.51 -48.00 -10.92
C GLU A 459 5.05 -48.40 -10.62
N GLY A 460 4.37 -48.96 -11.62
CA GLY A 460 2.98 -49.38 -11.49
C GLY A 460 2.82 -50.64 -10.68
N SER A 461 1.59 -50.97 -10.33
CA SER A 461 1.25 -52.26 -9.68
C SER A 461 0.94 -53.38 -10.69
N PHE A 462 0.63 -53.03 -11.94
CA PHE A 462 0.23 -53.94 -12.98
C PHE A 462 1.46 -54.57 -13.66
N VAL A 463 1.47 -55.91 -13.74
CA VAL A 463 2.50 -56.72 -14.42
C VAL A 463 1.93 -57.23 -15.74
N PRO A 464 2.47 -56.88 -16.91
CA PRO A 464 1.98 -57.34 -18.20
C PRO A 464 2.21 -58.85 -18.40
N GLU A 465 1.15 -59.55 -18.88
CA GLU A 465 1.23 -60.95 -19.22
C GLU A 465 1.34 -61.14 -20.74
N PRO A 466 1.85 -62.30 -21.21
CA PRO A 466 1.77 -62.67 -22.63
C PRO A 466 0.34 -62.64 -23.13
N ALA A 467 0.12 -62.04 -24.30
CA ALA A 467 -1.21 -61.95 -24.87
C ALA A 467 -1.73 -63.34 -25.31
N ARG A 468 -2.96 -63.63 -24.96
CA ARG A 468 -3.60 -64.91 -25.36
C ARG A 468 -4.18 -64.82 -26.78
N GLU A 469 -4.70 -63.69 -27.21
CA GLU A 469 -5.32 -63.48 -28.52
C GLU A 469 -4.67 -62.30 -29.26
N ARG A 470 -4.74 -61.11 -28.71
CA ARG A 470 -4.26 -59.90 -29.35
C ARG A 470 -3.29 -59.12 -28.43
N PRO A 471 -2.03 -59.01 -28.79
CA PRO A 471 -1.09 -58.18 -28.03
C PRO A 471 -1.43 -56.68 -28.16
N THR A 472 -1.17 -55.88 -27.10
CA THR A 472 -1.24 -54.43 -27.16
C THR A 472 -0.11 -53.91 -28.01
N THR A 473 -0.38 -53.08 -29.00
CA THR A 473 0.66 -52.49 -29.85
C THR A 473 1.39 -51.33 -29.22
N GLY A 474 2.65 -51.09 -29.61
CA GLY A 474 3.38 -49.90 -29.14
C GLY A 474 2.67 -48.59 -29.49
N GLU A 475 1.97 -48.52 -30.63
CA GLU A 475 1.17 -47.37 -31.01
C GLU A 475 -0.03 -47.16 -30.10
N GLU A 476 -0.68 -48.22 -29.65
CA GLU A 476 -1.79 -48.17 -28.70
C GLU A 476 -1.30 -47.65 -27.34
N ILE A 477 -0.17 -48.16 -26.85
CA ILE A 477 0.51 -47.69 -25.64
C ILE A 477 0.84 -46.22 -25.74
N ALA A 478 1.58 -45.81 -26.79
CA ALA A 478 1.97 -44.44 -27.00
C ALA A 478 0.80 -43.47 -27.06
N ARG A 479 -0.29 -43.86 -27.76
CA ARG A 479 -1.52 -43.07 -27.86
C ARG A 479 -2.20 -42.86 -26.51
N GLN A 480 -2.16 -43.82 -25.58
CA GLN A 480 -2.75 -43.68 -24.25
C GLN A 480 -1.86 -42.85 -23.30
N ILE A 481 -0.55 -43.06 -23.31
CA ILE A 481 0.39 -42.38 -22.42
C ILE A 481 0.53 -40.91 -22.79
N ARG A 482 0.50 -40.56 -24.08
CA ARG A 482 0.57 -39.15 -24.53
C ARG A 482 -0.66 -38.31 -24.19
N LYS A 483 -1.75 -38.89 -23.70
CA LYS A 483 -2.91 -38.12 -23.25
C LYS A 483 -2.64 -37.49 -21.91
N THR A 484 -2.63 -36.19 -21.86
CA THR A 484 -2.38 -35.43 -20.61
C THR A 484 -3.65 -34.85 -19.96
N GLY A 485 -4.78 -34.82 -20.70
CA GLY A 485 -6.06 -34.30 -20.20
C GLY A 485 -5.95 -32.87 -19.71
N GLU A 486 -6.47 -32.62 -18.51
CA GLU A 486 -6.43 -31.31 -17.84
C GLU A 486 -5.20 -31.14 -16.95
N SER A 487 -4.21 -32.05 -17.02
CA SER A 487 -2.99 -31.93 -16.21
C SER A 487 -2.15 -30.70 -16.61
N ALA A 488 -1.21 -30.33 -15.74
CA ALA A 488 -0.28 -29.23 -15.99
C ALA A 488 0.75 -29.51 -17.11
N PHE A 489 0.68 -30.67 -17.78
CA PHE A 489 1.73 -31.14 -18.67
C PHE A 489 1.25 -31.33 -20.11
N ARG A 490 2.23 -31.22 -21.04
CA ARG A 490 2.18 -31.77 -22.39
C ARG A 490 3.38 -32.70 -22.58
N VAL A 491 3.15 -33.84 -23.22
CA VAL A 491 4.25 -34.73 -23.55
C VAL A 491 5.09 -34.14 -24.68
N GLY A 492 6.37 -33.96 -24.43
CA GLY A 492 7.38 -33.62 -25.40
C GLY A 492 7.87 -34.87 -26.13
N GLU A 493 9.08 -35.29 -25.83
CA GLU A 493 9.61 -36.56 -26.34
C GLU A 493 9.00 -37.75 -25.60
N PHE A 494 8.73 -38.81 -26.35
CA PHE A 494 8.22 -40.08 -25.81
C PHE A 494 9.02 -41.24 -26.35
N SER A 495 9.70 -41.93 -25.44
CA SER A 495 10.44 -43.15 -25.69
C SER A 495 9.71 -44.38 -25.12
N LEU A 496 9.68 -45.45 -25.86
CA LEU A 496 9.06 -46.71 -25.45
C LEU A 496 10.00 -47.88 -25.65
N ALA A 497 10.36 -48.53 -24.55
CA ALA A 497 11.05 -49.81 -24.54
C ALA A 497 9.97 -50.91 -24.33
N TYR A 498 9.61 -51.59 -25.41
CA TYR A 498 8.53 -52.59 -25.38
C TYR A 498 8.88 -53.76 -26.34
N PRO A 499 9.05 -54.96 -25.83
CA PRO A 499 9.46 -56.13 -26.64
C PRO A 499 8.34 -56.68 -27.57
N GLY A 500 7.09 -56.23 -27.34
CA GLY A 500 5.92 -56.79 -28.05
C GLY A 500 5.37 -58.03 -27.36
N GLY A 501 4.25 -58.55 -27.89
CA GLY A 501 3.66 -59.80 -27.46
C GLY A 501 2.90 -59.81 -26.14
N LEU A 502 2.86 -58.69 -25.41
CA LEU A 502 2.18 -58.55 -24.09
C LEU A 502 0.80 -57.92 -24.24
N PHE A 503 -0.08 -58.24 -23.30
CA PHE A 503 -1.39 -57.66 -23.15
C PHE A 503 -1.41 -56.66 -21.98
N ILE A 504 -1.81 -55.43 -22.24
CA ILE A 504 -1.97 -54.40 -21.27
C ILE A 504 -3.35 -53.77 -21.42
N PRO A 505 -4.24 -53.91 -20.45
CA PRO A 505 -5.56 -53.29 -20.51
C PRO A 505 -5.46 -51.75 -20.61
N VAL A 506 -6.29 -51.16 -21.46
CA VAL A 506 -6.34 -49.69 -21.62
C VAL A 506 -6.64 -48.96 -20.30
N GLY A 507 -7.46 -49.63 -19.44
CA GLY A 507 -7.77 -49.14 -18.10
C GLY A 507 -6.52 -48.98 -17.24
N GLU A 508 -5.63 -49.98 -17.21
CA GLU A 508 -4.36 -49.95 -16.47
C GLU A 508 -3.42 -48.87 -17.00
N LEU A 509 -3.24 -48.77 -18.31
CA LEU A 509 -2.46 -47.70 -18.90
C LEU A 509 -2.96 -46.29 -18.52
N ASN A 510 -4.28 -46.13 -18.47
CA ASN A 510 -4.89 -44.84 -18.10
C ASN A 510 -4.75 -44.54 -16.62
N SER A 511 -4.83 -45.51 -15.72
CA SER A 511 -4.59 -45.35 -14.27
C SER A 511 -3.13 -44.98 -14.01
N PHE A 512 -2.24 -45.82 -14.55
CA PHE A 512 -0.80 -45.64 -14.40
C PHE A 512 -0.30 -44.27 -14.90
N ARG A 513 -0.79 -43.83 -16.07
CA ARG A 513 -0.53 -42.49 -16.57
C ARG A 513 -1.02 -41.39 -15.63
N ARG A 514 -2.25 -41.49 -15.08
CA ARG A 514 -2.80 -40.49 -14.16
C ARG A 514 -1.98 -40.40 -12.90
N GLU A 515 -1.64 -41.53 -12.30
CA GLU A 515 -0.78 -41.57 -11.10
C GLU A 515 0.58 -40.93 -11.35
N PHE A 516 1.19 -41.21 -12.50
CA PHE A 516 2.46 -40.62 -12.90
C PHE A 516 2.39 -39.09 -13.09
N LEU A 517 1.32 -38.59 -13.74
CA LEU A 517 1.12 -37.17 -13.92
C LEU A 517 0.84 -36.45 -12.61
N ASP A 518 0.11 -37.08 -11.69
CA ASP A 518 -0.15 -36.55 -10.33
C ASP A 518 1.14 -36.48 -9.51
N LEU A 519 1.97 -37.54 -9.54
CA LEU A 519 3.30 -37.54 -8.93
C LEU A 519 4.21 -36.47 -9.53
N SER A 520 4.17 -36.29 -10.85
CA SER A 520 4.93 -35.26 -11.55
C SER A 520 4.50 -33.86 -11.12
N GLN A 521 3.21 -33.62 -10.94
CA GLN A 521 2.68 -32.36 -10.43
C GLN A 521 3.12 -32.11 -8.99
N GLN A 522 3.04 -33.13 -8.13
CA GLN A 522 3.51 -33.02 -6.74
C GLN A 522 5.02 -32.72 -6.68
N ALA A 523 5.82 -33.35 -7.54
CA ALA A 523 7.27 -33.10 -7.62
C ALA A 523 7.59 -31.64 -7.99
N VAL A 524 6.86 -31.08 -8.98
CA VAL A 524 7.01 -29.66 -9.37
C VAL A 524 6.65 -28.74 -8.20
N LEU A 525 5.57 -29.02 -7.49
CA LEU A 525 5.15 -28.23 -6.35
C LEU A 525 6.11 -28.36 -5.15
N ALA A 526 6.61 -29.58 -4.91
CA ALA A 526 7.59 -29.83 -3.84
C ALA A 526 8.91 -29.07 -4.07
N ALA A 527 9.37 -29.00 -5.34
CA ALA A 527 10.59 -28.27 -5.70
C ALA A 527 10.47 -26.74 -5.49
N ARG A 528 9.26 -26.22 -5.29
CA ARG A 528 8.97 -24.80 -5.02
C ARG A 528 8.77 -24.50 -3.53
N ARG A 529 8.80 -25.52 -2.67
CA ARG A 529 8.62 -25.38 -1.21
C ARG A 529 9.97 -25.53 -0.50
N PRO A 530 10.12 -24.92 0.68
CA PRO A 530 11.26 -25.21 1.56
C PRO A 530 11.29 -26.68 1.91
N GLY A 531 12.50 -27.23 2.09
CA GLY A 531 12.65 -28.59 2.58
C GLY A 531 12.07 -28.77 3.99
N PRO A 532 11.68 -30.01 4.38
CA PRO A 532 11.07 -30.28 5.70
C PRO A 532 11.95 -29.81 6.86
N ASP A 533 13.27 -29.87 6.73
CA ASP A 533 14.21 -29.42 7.76
C ASP A 533 14.11 -27.92 7.99
N LEU A 534 14.05 -27.13 6.92
CA LEU A 534 13.93 -25.67 7.00
C LEU A 534 12.60 -25.24 7.63
N ILE A 535 11.53 -26.00 7.37
CA ILE A 535 10.22 -25.76 8.01
C ILE A 535 10.31 -26.05 9.50
N ARG A 536 10.89 -27.18 9.90
CA ARG A 536 11.11 -27.53 11.33
C ARG A 536 11.96 -26.47 12.05
N ASP A 537 13.00 -25.97 11.39
CA ASP A 537 13.83 -24.90 11.95
C ASP A 537 13.04 -23.60 12.13
N ALA A 538 12.14 -23.25 11.20
CA ALA A 538 11.25 -22.09 11.33
C ALA A 538 10.26 -22.28 12.49
N GLU A 539 9.67 -23.45 12.62
CA GLU A 539 8.81 -23.82 13.76
C GLU A 539 9.54 -23.71 15.09
N ALA A 540 10.76 -24.24 15.19
CA ALA A 540 11.57 -24.16 16.38
C ALA A 540 11.95 -22.70 16.76
N ARG A 541 12.28 -21.86 15.75
CA ARG A 541 12.51 -20.42 15.97
C ARG A 541 11.25 -19.73 16.47
N MET A 542 10.10 -20.03 15.88
CA MET A 542 8.80 -19.49 16.30
C MET A 542 8.48 -19.88 17.76
N GLU A 543 8.63 -21.14 18.14
CA GLU A 543 8.37 -21.62 19.51
C GLU A 543 9.28 -20.93 20.54
N LYS A 544 10.56 -20.79 20.23
CA LYS A 544 11.51 -20.05 21.07
C LYS A 544 11.09 -18.61 21.30
N LEU A 545 10.59 -17.95 20.25
CA LEU A 545 10.11 -16.57 20.33
C LEU A 545 8.77 -16.46 21.06
N ALA A 546 7.88 -17.45 20.93
CA ALA A 546 6.57 -17.42 21.57
C ALA A 546 6.65 -17.18 23.09
N GLY A 547 7.61 -17.81 23.77
CA GLY A 547 7.86 -17.60 25.19
C GLY A 547 8.29 -16.14 25.52
N THR A 548 8.97 -15.49 24.59
CA THR A 548 9.40 -14.10 24.75
C THR A 548 8.28 -13.11 24.41
N LEU A 549 7.53 -13.39 23.36
CA LEU A 549 6.41 -12.56 22.90
C LEU A 549 5.25 -12.49 23.92
N CYS A 550 5.08 -13.54 24.71
CA CYS A 550 4.02 -13.61 25.73
C CYS A 550 4.46 -13.14 27.13
N ARG A 551 5.74 -12.80 27.31
CA ARG A 551 6.25 -12.43 28.63
C ARG A 551 5.82 -11.04 29.06
N THR A 552 4.99 -10.94 30.07
CA THR A 552 4.69 -9.69 30.77
C THR A 552 5.72 -9.42 31.85
N LEU A 553 6.16 -8.18 31.96
CA LEU A 553 7.07 -7.71 33.00
C LEU A 553 6.29 -6.93 34.07
N PRO A 554 6.80 -6.78 35.28
CA PRO A 554 6.17 -5.93 36.28
C PRO A 554 6.07 -4.48 35.78
N ALA A 555 5.02 -3.79 36.23
CA ALA A 555 4.79 -2.40 35.89
C ALA A 555 6.00 -1.52 36.24
N ARG A 556 6.31 -0.55 35.39
CA ARG A 556 7.36 0.45 35.69
C ARG A 556 6.90 1.37 36.84
N THR A 557 7.87 1.93 37.57
CA THR A 557 7.56 3.01 38.50
C THR A 557 7.02 4.23 37.69
N SER A 558 5.86 4.73 38.09
CA SER A 558 5.26 5.91 37.51
C SER A 558 6.19 7.11 37.70
N THR A 559 6.52 7.78 36.60
CA THR A 559 7.34 9.01 36.59
C THR A 559 6.56 10.12 35.87
N VAL A 560 6.72 11.34 36.32
CA VAL A 560 6.12 12.49 35.63
C VAL A 560 6.73 12.63 34.24
N PRO A 561 5.92 12.60 33.15
CA PRO A 561 6.45 12.74 31.81
C PRO A 561 7.02 14.14 31.53
N GLN A 562 7.98 14.23 30.61
CA GLN A 562 8.41 15.50 30.02
C GLN A 562 7.28 16.07 29.14
N LEU A 563 7.18 17.40 29.11
CA LEU A 563 6.25 18.15 28.25
C LEU A 563 6.97 18.69 27.01
N ALA A 564 6.60 18.19 25.85
CA ALA A 564 7.06 18.69 24.56
C ALA A 564 5.93 19.38 23.79
N VAL A 565 6.26 20.41 23.01
CA VAL A 565 5.30 21.16 22.19
C VAL A 565 5.79 21.24 20.76
N ILE A 566 4.97 20.83 19.79
CA ILE A 566 5.25 21.05 18.36
C ILE A 566 4.81 22.47 18.01
N CYS A 567 5.73 23.28 17.49
CA CYS A 567 5.50 24.65 17.03
C CYS A 567 5.93 24.79 15.58
N ASP A 568 5.29 25.70 14.83
CA ASP A 568 5.57 25.97 13.42
C ASP A 568 6.07 27.41 13.15
N ASP A 569 6.13 28.24 14.19
CA ASP A 569 6.68 29.59 14.14
C ASP A 569 7.48 29.94 15.41
N ARG A 570 8.29 30.97 15.34
CA ARG A 570 9.18 31.40 16.44
C ARG A 570 8.43 32.01 17.62
N GLU A 571 7.32 32.68 17.38
CA GLU A 571 6.52 33.30 18.42
C GLU A 571 5.85 32.24 19.29
N SER A 572 5.31 31.22 18.65
CA SER A 572 4.75 30.03 19.31
C SER A 572 5.83 29.26 20.09
N THR A 573 7.04 29.13 19.52
CA THR A 573 8.21 28.53 20.17
C THR A 573 8.58 29.27 21.44
N ALA A 574 8.70 30.61 21.38
CA ALA A 574 9.04 31.43 22.53
C ALA A 574 7.96 31.40 23.62
N ALA A 575 6.67 31.42 23.21
CA ALA A 575 5.53 31.31 24.14
C ALA A 575 5.51 29.97 24.88
N ALA A 576 5.74 28.85 24.17
CA ALA A 576 5.80 27.52 24.76
C ALA A 576 6.96 27.37 25.77
N LEU A 577 8.17 27.86 25.41
CA LEU A 577 9.33 27.88 26.31
C LEU A 577 9.05 28.71 27.58
N SER A 578 8.50 29.92 27.42
CA SER A 578 8.15 30.81 28.53
C SER A 578 7.08 30.19 29.44
N ALA A 579 6.18 29.39 28.91
CA ALA A 579 5.15 28.66 29.67
C ALA A 579 5.66 27.38 30.33
N GLY A 580 6.96 27.03 30.14
CA GLY A 580 7.65 26.01 30.89
C GLY A 580 7.60 24.61 30.27
N CYS A 581 7.48 24.46 28.94
CA CYS A 581 7.72 23.17 28.30
C CYS A 581 9.18 22.74 28.48
N ASP A 582 9.43 21.43 28.52
CA ASP A 582 10.78 20.89 28.63
C ASP A 582 11.49 20.88 27.28
N ARG A 583 10.72 20.76 26.17
CA ARG A 583 11.22 20.74 24.79
C ARG A 583 10.25 21.37 23.81
N VAL A 584 10.79 22.01 22.79
CA VAL A 584 10.02 22.42 21.61
C VAL A 584 10.46 21.57 20.42
N LEU A 585 9.49 20.92 19.79
CA LEU A 585 9.66 20.21 18.53
C LEU A 585 9.32 21.21 17.43
N PHE A 586 10.34 21.93 16.94
CA PHE A 586 10.13 23.02 16.01
C PHE A 586 10.14 22.53 14.56
N GLU A 587 8.99 22.67 13.87
CA GLU A 587 8.77 22.39 12.45
C GLU A 587 8.43 23.70 11.73
N PRO A 588 9.41 24.48 11.25
CA PRO A 588 9.14 25.76 10.61
C PRO A 588 8.29 25.61 9.34
N ALA A 589 7.19 26.34 9.25
CA ALA A 589 6.27 26.27 8.10
C ALA A 589 6.87 26.78 6.79
N GLY A 590 7.90 27.66 6.86
CA GLY A 590 8.54 28.30 5.72
C GLY A 590 9.93 27.76 5.33
N ASP A 591 10.51 26.83 6.09
CA ASP A 591 11.94 26.48 6.03
C ASP A 591 12.25 25.33 5.06
N CYS A 592 11.92 25.51 3.78
CA CYS A 592 12.29 24.52 2.77
C CYS A 592 13.57 24.86 2.00
N SER A 593 14.02 26.11 1.96
CA SER A 593 15.24 26.50 1.21
C SER A 593 15.80 27.86 1.67
N PRO A 594 16.97 27.89 2.30
CA PRO A 594 17.70 26.71 2.80
C PRO A 594 17.11 26.14 4.09
N PRO A 595 17.05 24.82 4.23
CA PRO A 595 16.52 24.21 5.45
C PRO A 595 17.42 24.56 6.66
N GLY A 596 16.80 24.75 7.84
CA GLY A 596 17.48 25.05 9.08
C GLY A 596 17.73 26.54 9.39
N ALA A 597 17.38 27.43 8.47
CA ALA A 597 17.57 28.87 8.69
C ALA A 597 16.73 29.42 9.86
N GLU A 598 15.47 29.03 9.94
CA GLU A 598 14.58 29.40 11.04
C GLU A 598 14.97 28.73 12.35
N ILE A 599 15.49 27.50 12.29
CA ILE A 599 16.05 26.82 13.46
C ILE A 599 17.22 27.61 14.05
N ALA A 600 18.18 28.02 13.20
CA ALA A 600 19.31 28.83 13.65
C ALA A 600 18.90 30.16 14.29
N GLN A 601 17.80 30.75 13.83
CA GLN A 601 17.23 31.96 14.43
C GLN A 601 16.54 31.64 15.76
N ALA A 602 15.79 30.58 15.85
CA ALA A 602 15.08 30.14 17.06
C ALA A 602 16.07 29.83 18.20
N LEU A 603 17.20 29.21 17.90
CA LEU A 603 18.24 28.87 18.87
C LEU A 603 18.88 30.11 19.56
N ARG A 604 18.70 31.31 19.00
CA ARG A 604 19.17 32.57 19.62
C ARG A 604 18.23 33.09 20.72
N SER A 605 17.04 32.49 20.85
CA SER A 605 16.07 32.90 21.87
C SER A 605 16.51 32.47 23.27
N PRO A 606 16.21 33.22 24.33
CA PRO A 606 16.51 32.83 25.71
C PRO A 606 15.85 31.48 26.05
N GLY A 607 16.63 30.56 26.65
CA GLY A 607 16.16 29.24 27.05
C GLY A 607 16.03 28.24 25.88
N ALA A 608 16.32 28.62 24.63
CA ALA A 608 16.23 27.78 23.47
C ALA A 608 17.35 26.73 23.33
N PRO A 609 18.62 27.03 23.61
CA PRO A 609 19.70 26.04 23.52
C PRO A 609 19.46 24.84 24.46
N GLY A 610 19.53 23.62 23.90
CA GLY A 610 19.25 22.39 24.64
C GLY A 610 17.77 22.02 24.77
N ALA A 611 16.84 22.94 24.39
CA ALA A 611 15.39 22.68 24.44
C ALA A 611 14.76 22.50 23.05
N ILE A 612 15.38 23.02 21.99
CA ILE A 612 14.85 22.90 20.63
C ILE A 612 15.31 21.61 19.99
N VAL A 613 14.34 20.85 19.50
CA VAL A 613 14.49 19.68 18.60
C VAL A 613 13.95 20.09 17.22
N TRP A 614 14.74 19.94 16.17
CA TRP A 614 14.27 20.21 14.81
C TRP A 614 13.37 19.07 14.33
N LYS A 615 12.09 19.31 14.25
CA LYS A 615 11.16 18.37 13.63
C LYS A 615 11.19 18.58 12.11
N TRP A 616 11.64 17.54 11.39
CA TRP A 616 11.57 17.53 9.93
C TRP A 616 10.13 17.34 9.45
N PRO A 617 9.81 17.79 8.23
CA PRO A 617 8.52 17.48 7.62
C PRO A 617 8.26 15.97 7.63
N GLN A 618 7.02 15.55 7.90
CA GLN A 618 6.64 14.12 7.97
C GLN A 618 7.02 13.37 6.70
N VAL A 619 6.83 13.98 5.54
CA VAL A 619 7.35 13.53 4.25
C VAL A 619 8.21 14.66 3.68
N PRO A 620 9.55 14.57 3.82
CA PRO A 620 10.43 15.62 3.31
C PRO A 620 10.22 15.87 1.80
N PRO A 621 10.29 17.12 1.35
CA PRO A 621 10.23 17.39 -0.08
C PRO A 621 11.48 16.87 -0.81
N PRO A 622 11.37 16.64 -2.12
CA PRO A 622 12.53 16.25 -2.92
C PRO A 622 13.71 17.22 -2.73
N GLY A 623 14.90 16.66 -2.53
CA GLY A 623 16.11 17.43 -2.34
C GLY A 623 16.30 18.06 -0.96
N PHE A 624 15.42 17.83 0.00
CA PHE A 624 15.52 18.39 1.37
C PHE A 624 16.63 17.73 2.20
N THR A 625 16.76 16.41 2.13
CA THR A 625 17.57 15.62 3.07
C THR A 625 19.06 16.02 3.04
N ALA A 626 19.68 16.12 1.88
CA ALA A 626 21.11 16.42 1.77
C ALA A 626 21.48 17.85 2.29
N PRO A 627 20.77 18.92 1.90
CA PRO A 627 20.99 20.23 2.50
C PRO A 627 20.72 20.27 4.01
N ALA A 628 19.68 19.61 4.48
CA ALA A 628 19.37 19.53 5.91
C ALA A 628 20.51 18.86 6.70
N LEU A 629 21.06 17.77 6.21
CA LEU A 629 22.21 17.09 6.81
C LEU A 629 23.45 17.99 6.87
N SER A 630 23.68 18.81 5.84
CA SER A 630 24.87 19.67 5.77
C SER A 630 24.90 20.76 6.84
N VAL A 631 23.76 21.22 7.32
CA VAL A 631 23.64 22.28 8.34
C VAL A 631 23.59 21.74 9.77
N LEU A 632 23.33 20.43 9.96
CA LEU A 632 23.17 19.83 11.30
C LEU A 632 24.36 20.04 12.24
N PRO A 633 25.64 19.88 11.82
CA PRO A 633 26.77 20.09 12.72
C PRO A 633 26.77 21.48 13.32
N GLY A 634 26.63 22.52 12.48
CA GLY A 634 26.58 23.90 12.97
C GLY A 634 25.38 24.23 13.86
N LEU A 635 24.21 23.63 13.57
CA LEU A 635 23.03 23.80 14.44
C LEU A 635 23.22 23.09 15.79
N HIS A 636 23.88 21.95 15.81
CA HIS A 636 24.19 21.22 17.04
C HIS A 636 25.18 22.03 17.91
N GLU A 637 26.23 22.58 17.31
CA GLU A 637 27.16 23.51 18.01
C GLU A 637 26.45 24.75 18.57
N ALA A 638 25.40 25.21 17.85
CA ALA A 638 24.57 26.34 18.31
C ALA A 638 23.55 25.95 19.39
N GLY A 639 23.51 24.67 19.82
CA GLY A 639 22.65 24.20 20.92
C GLY A 639 21.41 23.46 20.49
N LEU A 640 21.30 22.97 19.23
CA LEU A 640 20.21 22.07 18.81
C LEU A 640 20.27 20.78 19.64
N ALA A 641 19.17 20.46 20.33
CA ALA A 641 19.08 19.28 21.20
C ALA A 641 19.00 17.95 20.41
N GLY A 642 18.34 17.96 19.27
CA GLY A 642 18.13 16.77 18.47
C GLY A 642 17.30 17.02 17.22
N VAL A 643 16.94 15.93 16.54
CA VAL A 643 16.06 15.96 15.36
C VAL A 643 14.95 14.94 15.54
N MET A 644 13.70 15.30 15.16
CA MET A 644 12.59 14.36 15.05
C MET A 644 12.29 14.09 13.58
N VAL A 645 12.22 12.82 13.20
CA VAL A 645 11.91 12.38 11.84
C VAL A 645 10.89 11.23 11.82
N ASP A 646 10.13 11.15 10.74
CA ASP A 646 9.07 10.14 10.55
C ASP A 646 9.49 8.99 9.60
N GLY A 647 10.76 8.97 9.16
CA GLY A 647 11.29 7.93 8.27
C GLY A 647 12.61 7.33 8.78
N PRO A 648 12.74 5.98 8.78
CA PRO A 648 13.98 5.32 9.19
C PRO A 648 15.20 5.72 8.34
N GLY A 649 15.00 5.98 7.04
CA GLY A 649 16.07 6.43 6.14
C GLY A 649 16.69 7.76 6.55
N ALA A 650 15.85 8.74 6.89
CA ALA A 650 16.30 10.04 7.40
C ALA A 650 17.09 9.86 8.71
N ALA A 651 16.60 9.02 9.64
CA ALA A 651 17.29 8.72 10.88
C ALA A 651 18.67 8.10 10.65
N ALA A 652 18.77 7.13 9.75
CA ALA A 652 20.03 6.49 9.38
C ALA A 652 21.02 7.50 8.79
N ALA A 653 20.55 8.39 7.92
CA ALA A 653 21.36 9.44 7.31
C ALA A 653 21.90 10.43 8.38
N ILE A 654 21.04 10.85 9.32
CA ILE A 654 21.44 11.71 10.44
C ILE A 654 22.50 11.02 11.31
N ARG A 655 22.29 9.76 11.67
CA ARG A 655 23.24 8.96 12.47
C ARG A 655 24.60 8.82 11.78
N ARG A 656 24.62 8.65 10.46
CA ARG A 656 25.88 8.60 9.69
C ARG A 656 26.61 9.96 9.68
N THR A 657 25.83 11.06 9.60
CA THR A 657 26.38 12.42 9.54
C THR A 657 26.85 12.93 10.91
N LEU A 658 26.06 12.69 11.97
CA LEU A 658 26.31 13.18 13.31
C LEU A 658 25.86 12.14 14.36
N PRO A 659 26.71 11.12 14.64
CA PRO A 659 26.35 9.97 15.49
C PRO A 659 25.89 10.32 16.91
N GLY A 660 26.38 11.46 17.46
CA GLY A 660 26.05 11.90 18.82
C GLY A 660 24.74 12.66 18.96
N LEU A 661 24.11 13.08 17.86
CA LEU A 661 22.88 13.85 17.92
C LEU A 661 21.69 12.97 18.34
N GLU A 662 20.83 13.50 19.21
CA GLU A 662 19.58 12.81 19.58
C GLU A 662 18.65 12.73 18.35
N VAL A 663 18.19 11.53 18.01
CA VAL A 663 17.22 11.31 16.92
C VAL A 663 15.96 10.71 17.52
N ILE A 664 14.83 11.37 17.33
CA ILE A 664 13.52 10.99 17.85
C ILE A 664 12.62 10.56 16.67
N GLY A 665 11.94 9.44 16.83
CA GLY A 665 10.95 8.99 15.86
C GLY A 665 9.61 9.66 16.08
N GLY A 666 9.08 10.28 15.00
CA GLY A 666 7.77 10.90 15.01
C GLY A 666 6.62 9.90 14.84
N PRO A 667 5.36 10.38 14.90
CA PRO A 667 4.17 9.54 14.81
C PRO A 667 4.02 8.83 13.45
N GLY A 668 4.62 9.35 12.38
CA GLY A 668 4.60 8.74 11.05
C GLY A 668 5.38 7.42 10.94
N LEU A 669 6.20 7.06 11.93
CA LEU A 669 6.79 5.73 12.05
C LEU A 669 5.76 4.62 12.28
N ASN A 670 4.53 4.97 12.66
CA ASN A 670 3.46 4.01 12.94
C ASN A 670 3.86 2.93 13.95
N ILE A 671 4.48 3.32 15.08
CA ILE A 671 4.87 2.40 16.15
C ILE A 671 3.61 1.80 16.78
N PHE A 672 3.39 0.50 16.60
CA PHE A 672 2.15 -0.18 16.94
C PHE A 672 2.33 -1.40 17.86
N ASN A 673 3.56 -1.89 18.02
CA ASN A 673 3.92 -3.00 18.89
C ASN A 673 5.36 -2.87 19.42
N HIS A 674 5.71 -3.65 20.44
CA HIS A 674 7.02 -3.59 21.08
C HIS A 674 8.17 -4.02 20.15
N LEU A 675 7.91 -4.88 19.17
CA LEU A 675 8.92 -5.27 18.17
C LEU A 675 9.28 -4.12 17.24
N SER A 676 8.32 -3.23 16.95
CA SER A 676 8.58 -1.99 16.19
C SER A 676 9.51 -1.06 16.95
N ILE A 677 9.35 -0.94 18.30
CA ILE A 677 10.31 -0.23 19.16
C ILE A 677 11.68 -0.90 19.10
N ARG A 678 11.75 -2.22 19.24
CA ARG A 678 13.01 -2.98 19.17
C ARG A 678 13.72 -2.82 17.84
N ALA A 679 12.99 -2.84 16.74
CA ALA A 679 13.54 -2.63 15.40
C ALA A 679 14.08 -1.20 15.18
N SER A 680 13.60 -0.24 15.97
CA SER A 680 13.98 1.18 15.86
C SER A 680 15.16 1.58 16.74
N ARG A 681 15.62 0.73 17.66
CA ARG A 681 16.56 1.06 18.75
C ARG A 681 17.92 1.58 18.29
N ASP A 682 18.41 1.11 17.13
CA ASP A 682 19.74 1.48 16.63
C ASP A 682 19.70 2.84 15.89
N LEU A 683 18.51 3.29 15.49
CA LEU A 683 18.29 4.54 14.78
C LEU A 683 17.80 5.67 15.68
N PHE A 684 16.99 5.36 16.69
CA PHE A 684 16.28 6.35 17.49
C PHE A 684 16.62 6.21 18.97
N SER A 685 16.69 7.34 19.66
CA SER A 685 16.82 7.43 21.12
C SER A 685 15.45 7.37 21.83
N GLY A 686 14.39 7.64 21.07
CA GLY A 686 13.00 7.58 21.51
C GLY A 686 12.07 7.59 20.32
N VAL A 687 10.84 7.14 20.50
CA VAL A 687 9.82 7.07 19.44
C VAL A 687 8.47 7.57 19.94
N THR A 688 7.68 8.13 19.03
CA THR A 688 6.29 8.51 19.30
C THR A 688 5.39 7.34 18.91
N LEU A 689 4.52 6.93 19.83
CA LEU A 689 3.53 5.88 19.58
C LEU A 689 2.47 6.34 18.59
N SER A 690 1.92 5.41 17.83
CA SER A 690 0.82 5.70 16.91
C SER A 690 -0.39 6.27 17.65
N PRO A 691 -1.00 7.37 17.18
CA PRO A 691 -2.21 7.93 17.77
C PRO A 691 -3.47 7.05 17.55
N GLU A 692 -3.35 5.94 16.84
CA GLU A 692 -4.41 4.94 16.68
C GLU A 692 -4.45 3.90 17.81
N LEU A 693 -3.45 3.87 18.70
CA LEU A 693 -3.40 2.96 19.83
C LEU A 693 -4.37 3.39 20.95
N SER A 694 -5.02 2.40 21.56
CA SER A 694 -5.79 2.61 22.79
C SER A 694 -4.86 2.73 24.00
N SER A 695 -5.39 3.23 25.14
CA SER A 695 -4.70 3.25 26.42
C SER A 695 -4.16 1.86 26.79
N ARG A 696 -5.00 0.84 26.64
CA ARG A 696 -4.65 -0.56 26.91
C ARG A 696 -3.53 -1.04 25.99
N ASP A 697 -3.64 -0.82 24.67
CA ASP A 697 -2.63 -1.27 23.71
C ASP A 697 -1.30 -0.55 23.94
N SER A 698 -1.34 0.76 24.26
CA SER A 698 -0.14 1.54 24.59
C SER A 698 0.56 1.02 25.84
N ALA A 699 -0.21 0.72 26.91
CA ALA A 699 0.32 0.18 28.15
C ALA A 699 0.95 -1.20 27.94
N GLU A 700 0.27 -2.10 27.23
CA GLU A 700 0.78 -3.43 26.90
C GLU A 700 2.07 -3.35 26.09
N LEU A 701 2.10 -2.51 25.06
CA LEU A 701 3.27 -2.26 24.22
C LEU A 701 4.47 -1.79 25.05
N LEU A 702 4.29 -0.78 25.91
CA LEU A 702 5.37 -0.20 26.72
C LEU A 702 5.88 -1.16 27.78
N GLN A 703 4.99 -1.94 28.39
CA GLN A 703 5.38 -2.99 29.35
C GLN A 703 6.27 -4.04 28.70
N ARG A 704 5.95 -4.48 27.49
CA ARG A 704 6.76 -5.45 26.72
C ARG A 704 8.07 -4.84 26.23
N ALA A 705 8.02 -3.59 25.76
CA ALA A 705 9.21 -2.84 25.30
C ALA A 705 10.23 -2.64 26.42
N ALA A 706 9.79 -2.42 27.65
CA ALA A 706 10.66 -2.24 28.80
C ALA A 706 11.64 -3.41 29.03
N GLY A 707 11.21 -4.64 28.71
CA GLY A 707 12.06 -5.82 28.81
C GLY A 707 12.95 -6.07 27.61
N SER A 708 12.53 -5.63 26.43
CA SER A 708 13.26 -5.89 25.18
C SER A 708 14.18 -4.75 24.76
N CYS A 709 13.89 -3.50 25.20
CA CYS A 709 14.61 -2.28 24.83
C CYS A 709 14.73 -1.34 26.03
N PRO A 710 15.48 -1.72 27.09
CA PRO A 710 15.68 -0.84 28.22
C PRO A 710 16.37 0.46 27.79
N GLY A 711 15.79 1.61 28.19
CA GLY A 711 16.32 2.94 27.86
C GLY A 711 15.67 3.63 26.64
N MET A 712 14.93 2.94 25.81
CA MET A 712 14.16 3.56 24.74
C MET A 712 13.04 4.43 25.33
N LYS A 713 13.00 5.70 24.94
CA LYS A 713 11.97 6.65 25.39
C LYS A 713 10.73 6.52 24.49
N ALA A 714 9.54 6.68 25.08
CA ALA A 714 8.27 6.70 24.37
C ALA A 714 7.54 8.02 24.57
N GLY A 715 7.11 8.62 23.45
CA GLY A 715 6.28 9.81 23.40
C GLY A 715 4.85 9.50 22.96
N VAL A 716 3.88 10.29 23.45
CA VAL A 716 2.47 10.21 23.07
C VAL A 716 1.92 11.60 22.77
N LEU A 717 1.21 11.76 21.65
CA LEU A 717 0.44 12.97 21.37
C LEU A 717 -0.77 13.02 22.32
N VAL A 718 -0.88 14.11 23.07
CA VAL A 718 -1.95 14.27 24.07
C VAL A 718 -2.91 15.42 23.79
N GLN A 719 -2.50 16.40 22.94
CA GLN A 719 -3.31 17.58 22.65
C GLN A 719 -3.08 18.06 21.23
N GLY A 720 -4.12 18.55 20.58
CA GLY A 720 -4.09 19.24 19.29
C GLY A 720 -4.94 18.55 18.22
N ASN A 721 -5.07 19.20 17.05
CA ASN A 721 -5.73 18.60 15.90
C ASN A 721 -4.74 17.63 15.22
N LEU A 722 -4.91 16.32 15.46
CA LEU A 722 -4.05 15.30 14.85
C LEU A 722 -3.97 15.47 13.34
N GLU A 723 -2.77 15.43 12.78
CA GLU A 723 -2.59 15.37 11.34
C GLU A 723 -3.17 14.05 10.81
N ALA A 724 -4.31 14.18 10.13
CA ALA A 724 -5.06 13.02 9.64
C ALA A 724 -4.60 12.58 8.26
N MET A 725 -3.94 13.46 7.50
CA MET A 725 -3.51 13.17 6.14
C MET A 725 -2.48 14.20 5.66
N VAL A 726 -1.45 13.70 4.97
CA VAL A 726 -0.55 14.52 4.15
C VAL A 726 -0.65 14.07 2.69
N THR A 727 -0.69 15.04 1.76
CA THR A 727 -0.84 14.77 0.33
C THR A 727 0.03 15.71 -0.51
N ALA A 728 0.51 15.23 -1.64
CA ALA A 728 1.24 16.03 -2.61
C ALA A 728 0.35 16.96 -3.47
N ASP A 729 -0.97 16.92 -3.30
CA ASP A 729 -1.90 17.85 -3.94
C ASP A 729 -1.98 19.16 -3.16
N ASN A 730 -1.85 20.28 -3.84
CA ASN A 730 -2.04 21.60 -3.24
C ASN A 730 -3.52 21.99 -3.33
N LEU A 731 -4.25 21.81 -2.24
CA LEU A 731 -5.68 22.17 -2.19
C LEU A 731 -5.93 23.67 -2.36
N LEU A 732 -4.95 24.52 -2.03
CA LEU A 732 -5.12 25.95 -2.19
C LEU A 732 -5.02 26.39 -3.66
N ASP A 733 -4.59 25.53 -4.59
CA ASP A 733 -4.66 25.84 -6.03
C ASP A 733 -6.12 25.93 -6.54
N LEU A 734 -7.08 25.48 -5.73
CA LEU A 734 -8.52 25.70 -5.96
C LEU A 734 -9.00 27.08 -5.57
N VAL A 735 -8.20 27.84 -4.83
CA VAL A 735 -8.56 29.14 -4.28
C VAL A 735 -7.96 30.23 -5.17
N PRO A 736 -8.74 31.24 -5.60
CA PRO A 736 -8.20 32.39 -6.30
C PRO A 736 -7.11 33.09 -5.47
N ASP A 737 -6.12 33.64 -6.13
CA ASP A 737 -4.99 34.31 -5.44
C ASP A 737 -5.43 35.49 -4.55
N SER A 738 -6.52 36.18 -4.91
CA SER A 738 -7.15 37.20 -4.09
C SER A 738 -7.55 36.69 -2.72
N ASP A 739 -8.05 35.46 -2.65
CA ASP A 739 -8.62 34.84 -1.44
C ASP A 739 -7.57 34.11 -0.62
N ARG A 740 -6.39 33.86 -1.21
CA ARG A 740 -5.23 33.30 -0.50
C ARG A 740 -4.49 34.34 0.33
N ARG A 741 -4.64 35.64 -0.02
CA ARG A 741 -3.94 36.76 0.64
C ARG A 741 -4.53 37.07 2.01
N GLY A 742 -3.67 37.50 2.93
CA GLY A 742 -4.06 37.88 4.27
C GLY A 742 -4.03 36.73 5.28
N ASN A 743 -4.37 37.06 6.53
CA ASN A 743 -4.38 36.07 7.63
C ASN A 743 -5.69 35.26 7.58
N ARG A 744 -5.80 34.30 6.64
CA ARG A 744 -6.95 33.39 6.54
C ARG A 744 -6.52 31.97 6.89
N ARG A 745 -7.45 31.22 7.46
CA ARG A 745 -7.32 29.78 7.66
C ARG A 745 -8.30 29.03 6.75
N PHE A 746 -7.92 27.84 6.33
CA PHE A 746 -8.68 27.03 5.38
C PHE A 746 -9.12 25.72 6.03
N GLY A 747 -10.17 25.12 5.50
CA GLY A 747 -10.67 23.85 5.95
C GLY A 747 -11.51 23.14 4.91
N LEU A 748 -11.60 21.83 5.03
CA LEU A 748 -12.52 20.99 4.27
C LEU A 748 -13.76 20.72 5.12
N LYS A 749 -14.93 21.17 4.66
CA LYS A 749 -16.21 20.93 5.32
C LYS A 749 -16.89 19.71 4.71
N ASP A 750 -17.21 18.72 5.53
CA ASP A 750 -17.95 17.54 5.09
C ASP A 750 -19.47 17.78 5.12
N VAL A 751 -20.22 16.81 4.60
CA VAL A 751 -21.70 16.87 4.55
C VAL A 751 -22.36 16.89 5.93
N THR A 752 -21.63 16.56 6.98
CA THR A 752 -22.12 16.60 8.39
C THR A 752 -21.82 17.93 9.07
N GLY A 753 -21.16 18.86 8.37
CA GLY A 753 -20.77 20.17 8.88
C GLY A 753 -19.44 20.22 9.63
N ARG A 754 -18.70 19.11 9.74
CA ARG A 754 -17.37 19.11 10.36
C ARG A 754 -16.35 19.78 9.43
N VAL A 755 -15.49 20.61 10.01
CA VAL A 755 -14.44 21.33 9.28
C VAL A 755 -13.09 20.76 9.67
N PHE A 756 -12.43 20.11 8.70
CA PHE A 756 -11.09 19.57 8.83
C PHE A 756 -10.09 20.67 8.45
N PRO A 757 -9.25 21.18 9.37
CA PRO A 757 -8.29 22.23 9.06
C PRO A 757 -7.33 21.80 7.96
N VAL A 758 -7.04 22.72 7.04
CA VAL A 758 -6.10 22.53 5.93
C VAL A 758 -5.00 23.57 6.03
N SER A 759 -3.75 23.12 5.96
CA SER A 759 -2.58 23.97 5.75
C SER A 759 -1.78 23.46 4.56
N VAL A 760 -0.98 24.31 3.96
CA VAL A 760 -0.08 23.97 2.86
C VAL A 760 1.33 24.35 3.28
N ASP A 761 2.26 23.42 3.15
CA ASP A 761 3.66 23.66 3.44
C ASP A 761 4.38 24.38 2.29
N CYS A 762 5.63 24.77 2.52
CA CYS A 762 6.47 25.48 1.55
C CYS A 762 6.74 24.66 0.27
N SER A 763 6.56 23.36 0.29
CA SER A 763 6.68 22.48 -0.90
C SER A 763 5.38 22.32 -1.67
N GLY A 764 4.30 22.94 -1.19
CA GLY A 764 2.97 22.84 -1.78
C GLY A 764 2.17 21.58 -1.38
N LYS A 765 2.62 20.81 -0.39
CA LYS A 765 1.84 19.69 0.13
C LYS A 765 0.74 20.19 1.05
N SER A 766 -0.43 19.59 0.95
CA SER A 766 -1.53 19.88 1.87
C SER A 766 -1.52 18.92 3.05
N HIS A 767 -1.69 19.49 4.23
CA HIS A 767 -1.85 18.82 5.50
C HIS A 767 -3.29 19.00 5.96
N ILE A 768 -4.00 17.90 6.18
CA ILE A 768 -5.40 17.89 6.62
C ILE A 768 -5.41 17.34 8.05
N ALA A 769 -5.83 18.18 8.99
CA ALA A 769 -5.92 17.80 10.39
C ALA A 769 -7.33 17.31 10.76
N ASN A 770 -7.44 16.57 11.86
CA ASN A 770 -8.74 16.15 12.40
C ASN A 770 -9.61 17.35 12.75
N ALA A 771 -10.91 17.24 12.51
CA ALA A 771 -11.89 18.29 12.79
C ALA A 771 -12.00 18.61 14.30
N SER A 772 -11.77 17.63 15.17
CA SER A 772 -11.78 17.81 16.64
C SER A 772 -10.37 17.63 17.20
N GLU A 773 -10.06 18.38 18.26
CA GLU A 773 -8.78 18.25 18.96
C GLU A 773 -8.72 16.99 19.82
N LEU A 774 -7.60 16.27 19.75
CA LEU A 774 -7.25 15.29 20.77
C LEU A 774 -7.08 16.03 22.10
N CYS A 775 -7.60 15.46 23.18
CA CYS A 775 -7.37 15.96 24.54
C CYS A 775 -7.33 14.78 25.51
N LEU A 776 -6.14 14.49 26.03
CA LEU A 776 -5.88 13.39 26.96
C LEU A 776 -5.52 13.92 28.36
N ILE A 777 -5.93 15.13 28.71
CA ILE A 777 -5.58 15.76 30.02
C ILE A 777 -6.05 14.88 31.19
N ASP A 778 -7.23 14.28 31.11
CA ASP A 778 -7.79 13.42 32.15
C ASP A 778 -7.04 12.08 32.29
N TYR A 779 -6.23 11.71 31.31
CA TYR A 779 -5.54 10.42 31.25
C TYR A 779 -4.03 10.52 31.51
N LEU A 780 -3.54 11.64 32.01
CA LEU A 780 -2.14 11.83 32.35
C LEU A 780 -1.63 10.81 33.39
N PRO A 781 -2.41 10.44 34.42
CA PRO A 781 -2.01 9.38 35.36
C PRO A 781 -1.84 8.03 34.68
N ASP A 782 -2.74 7.65 33.74
CA ASP A 782 -2.66 6.39 33.01
C ASP A 782 -1.41 6.35 32.12
N LEU A 783 -1.09 7.46 31.46
CA LEU A 783 0.11 7.61 30.64
C LEU A 783 1.37 7.50 31.48
N ALA A 784 1.43 8.17 32.62
CA ALA A 784 2.55 8.09 33.56
C ALA A 784 2.74 6.65 34.12
N ALA A 785 1.64 6.00 34.49
CA ALA A 785 1.65 4.62 34.98
C ALA A 785 2.08 3.62 33.89
N SER A 786 1.74 3.88 32.64
CA SER A 786 2.18 3.07 31.49
C SER A 786 3.66 3.22 31.15
N GLY A 787 4.35 4.22 31.73
CA GLY A 787 5.77 4.47 31.51
C GLY A 787 6.05 5.35 30.28
N VAL A 788 5.09 6.18 29.87
CA VAL A 788 5.29 7.23 28.87
C VAL A 788 6.31 8.24 29.40
N ASN A 789 7.35 8.54 28.59
CA ASN A 789 8.42 9.45 28.98
C ASN A 789 8.16 10.89 28.58
N THR A 790 7.40 11.09 27.49
CA THR A 790 7.13 12.41 26.92
C THR A 790 5.68 12.52 26.47
N ILE A 791 4.98 13.55 26.90
CA ILE A 791 3.70 13.94 26.34
C ILE A 791 3.90 15.11 25.38
N ILE A 792 3.16 15.08 24.26
CA ILE A 792 3.40 16.01 23.16
C ILE A 792 2.10 16.78 22.84
N ILE A 793 2.20 18.12 22.84
CA ILE A 793 1.15 19.03 22.37
C ILE A 793 1.44 19.40 20.92
N ASP A 794 0.48 19.29 20.01
CA ASP A 794 0.59 19.83 18.64
C ASP A 794 -0.08 21.21 18.57
N ALA A 795 0.75 22.26 18.54
CA ALA A 795 0.33 23.65 18.46
C ALA A 795 0.50 24.26 17.06
N ARG A 796 0.80 23.45 16.05
CA ARG A 796 0.97 23.93 14.66
C ARG A 796 -0.32 24.60 14.14
N ASN A 797 -0.16 25.70 13.41
CA ASN A 797 -1.25 26.49 12.84
C ASN A 797 -2.24 27.07 13.88
N ARG A 798 -1.80 27.27 15.11
CA ARG A 798 -2.63 27.78 16.23
C ARG A 798 -2.20 29.15 16.75
N GLY A 799 -0.91 29.50 16.58
CA GLY A 799 -0.31 30.76 17.03
C GLY A 799 0.12 30.75 18.49
N SER A 800 0.87 31.79 18.86
CA SER A 800 1.57 31.89 20.14
C SER A 800 0.67 31.87 21.37
N ALA A 801 -0.54 32.46 21.29
CA ALA A 801 -1.48 32.43 22.40
C ALA A 801 -1.91 31.00 22.75
N TYR A 802 -2.24 30.19 21.75
CA TYR A 802 -2.57 28.77 21.98
C TYR A 802 -1.37 27.99 22.51
N ALA A 803 -0.20 28.16 21.90
CA ALA A 803 1.01 27.46 22.32
C ALA A 803 1.37 27.75 23.78
N GLY A 804 1.32 29.02 24.19
CA GLY A 804 1.63 29.43 25.55
C GLY A 804 0.57 28.99 26.58
N GLU A 805 -0.71 29.32 26.33
CA GLU A 805 -1.78 29.02 27.27
C GLU A 805 -2.00 27.49 27.41
N MET A 806 -1.94 26.72 26.32
CA MET A 806 -2.07 25.26 26.36
C MET A 806 -0.90 24.61 27.10
N THR A 807 0.33 25.07 26.85
CA THR A 807 1.52 24.62 27.59
C THR A 807 1.37 24.86 29.08
N ALA A 808 0.91 26.07 29.48
CA ALA A 808 0.71 26.41 30.89
C ALA A 808 -0.31 25.47 31.55
N VAL A 809 -1.43 25.16 30.91
CA VAL A 809 -2.45 24.23 31.43
C VAL A 809 -1.84 22.85 31.70
N TYR A 810 -1.11 22.30 30.72
CA TYR A 810 -0.47 20.97 30.88
C TYR A 810 0.67 20.99 31.89
N ARG A 811 1.44 22.08 31.97
CA ARG A 811 2.50 22.24 32.98
C ARG A 811 1.92 22.29 34.42
N GLU A 812 0.84 23.01 34.60
CA GLU A 812 0.09 23.06 35.87
C GLU A 812 -0.42 21.66 36.24
N ALA A 813 -1.06 20.96 35.31
CA ALA A 813 -1.54 19.59 35.52
C ALA A 813 -0.41 18.62 35.89
N LEU A 814 0.76 18.71 35.23
CA LEU A 814 1.93 17.89 35.56
C LEU A 814 2.54 18.26 36.92
N GLY A 815 2.32 19.47 37.41
CA GLY A 815 2.70 19.90 38.76
C GLY A 815 1.98 19.17 39.89
N GLU A 816 0.76 18.66 39.62
CA GLU A 816 -0.02 17.86 40.56
C GLU A 816 0.54 16.42 40.67
N THR A 817 1.77 16.32 41.17
CA THR A 817 2.57 15.08 41.16
C THR A 817 1.87 13.93 41.89
N ALA A 818 1.11 14.21 42.98
CA ALA A 818 0.36 13.19 43.72
C ALA A 818 -0.74 12.55 42.85
N TRP A 819 -1.46 13.34 42.06
CA TRP A 819 -2.45 12.89 41.11
C TRP A 819 -1.80 12.09 39.97
N ILE A 820 -0.78 12.65 39.32
CA ILE A 820 -0.06 11.99 38.19
C ILE A 820 0.52 10.63 38.60
N THR A 821 1.05 10.51 39.83
CA THR A 821 1.65 9.25 40.30
C THR A 821 0.67 8.27 40.95
N GLY A 822 -0.63 8.62 40.97
CA GLY A 822 -1.69 7.75 41.53
C GLY A 822 -1.55 7.43 43.01
N ARG A 823 -1.03 8.37 43.86
CA ARG A 823 -0.90 8.16 45.30
C ARG A 823 -2.30 8.09 45.93
N PRO A 824 -2.54 7.12 46.84
CA PRO A 824 -3.79 7.00 47.58
C PRO A 824 -4.16 8.31 48.30
N GLY A 825 -5.39 8.80 48.08
CA GLY A 825 -5.89 10.05 48.67
C GLY A 825 -5.53 11.31 47.89
N ALA A 826 -4.94 11.20 46.69
CA ALA A 826 -4.82 12.34 45.78
C ALA A 826 -6.23 12.85 45.41
N PRO A 827 -6.48 14.17 45.48
CA PRO A 827 -7.74 14.71 45.00
C PRO A 827 -7.96 14.39 43.52
N ASP A 828 -9.22 14.23 43.11
CA ASP A 828 -9.56 14.22 41.70
C ASP A 828 -9.00 15.48 41.01
N PRO A 829 -8.65 15.40 39.70
CA PRO A 829 -8.06 16.52 39.01
C PRO A 829 -8.90 17.79 39.22
N VAL A 830 -8.19 18.90 39.48
CA VAL A 830 -8.84 20.17 39.72
C VAL A 830 -9.89 20.43 38.64
N PRO A 831 -11.18 20.52 38.96
CA PRO A 831 -12.21 20.83 37.98
C PRO A 831 -11.84 22.15 37.29
N GLY A 832 -11.51 22.11 35.99
CA GLY A 832 -11.15 23.32 35.28
C GLY A 832 -10.12 23.15 34.15
N PHE A 833 -9.19 22.19 34.19
CA PHE A 833 -8.22 22.01 33.09
C PHE A 833 -8.90 21.74 31.76
N LYS A 834 -9.85 20.82 31.75
CA LYS A 834 -10.60 20.43 30.55
C LYS A 834 -11.51 21.54 30.04
N GLU A 835 -12.11 22.33 30.91
CA GLU A 835 -12.88 23.52 30.60
C GLU A 835 -12.01 24.57 29.94
N ARG A 836 -10.87 24.91 30.52
CA ARG A 836 -9.88 25.83 29.93
C ARG A 836 -9.44 25.36 28.55
N ILE A 837 -9.20 24.06 28.35
CA ILE A 837 -8.88 23.49 27.05
C ILE A 837 -10.03 23.65 26.05
N ARG A 838 -11.29 23.41 26.48
CA ARG A 838 -12.49 23.59 25.62
C ARG A 838 -12.64 25.02 25.12
N GLU A 839 -12.32 26.00 25.95
CA GLU A 839 -12.35 27.42 25.57
C GLU A 839 -11.36 27.77 24.45
N MET A 840 -10.24 27.05 24.38
CA MET A 840 -9.21 27.23 23.35
C MET A 840 -9.41 26.30 22.14
N ALA A 841 -10.10 25.17 22.30
CA ALA A 841 -10.15 24.09 21.33
C ALA A 841 -10.82 24.50 20.01
N ARG A 842 -10.29 23.93 18.91
CA ARG A 842 -10.86 24.07 17.56
C ARG A 842 -11.66 22.80 17.21
N GLY A 843 -12.97 22.97 16.95
CA GLY A 843 -13.85 21.86 16.57
C GLY A 843 -14.25 20.94 17.72
N GLY A 844 -14.09 21.40 18.99
CA GLY A 844 -14.32 20.61 20.19
C GLY A 844 -13.17 19.65 20.53
N ILE A 845 -13.32 18.87 21.60
CA ILE A 845 -12.29 17.94 22.09
C ILE A 845 -12.76 16.49 22.05
N THR A 846 -11.83 15.58 21.89
CA THR A 846 -12.06 14.12 21.87
C THR A 846 -10.89 13.39 22.52
N ALA A 847 -11.15 12.27 23.21
CA ALA A 847 -10.09 11.36 23.62
C ALA A 847 -9.68 10.39 22.48
N GLY A 848 -10.37 10.45 21.34
CA GLY A 848 -10.04 9.70 20.14
C GLY A 848 -9.95 8.19 20.35
N HIS A 849 -8.96 7.58 19.74
CA HIS A 849 -8.71 6.14 19.86
C HIS A 849 -8.16 5.73 21.22
N PHE A 850 -7.56 6.64 21.95
CA PHE A 850 -6.99 6.35 23.27
C PHE A 850 -8.00 5.67 24.21
N VAL A 851 -9.28 6.09 24.14
CA VAL A 851 -10.37 5.49 24.94
C VAL A 851 -11.13 4.43 24.17
N ARG A 852 -11.46 4.69 22.90
CA ARG A 852 -12.35 3.81 22.14
C ARG A 852 -11.65 2.63 21.49
N GLY A 853 -10.34 2.74 21.26
CA GLY A 853 -9.62 1.85 20.35
C GLY A 853 -10.01 2.09 18.88
N LEU A 854 -9.51 1.25 18.01
CA LEU A 854 -9.97 1.12 16.63
C LEU A 854 -11.22 0.24 16.57
N ALA A 855 -12.06 0.44 15.55
CA ALA A 855 -13.11 -0.52 15.25
C ALA A 855 -12.43 -1.86 14.91
N GLU A 856 -12.74 -2.88 15.69
CA GLU A 856 -12.33 -4.27 15.42
C GLU A 856 -13.36 -4.90 14.46
N GLU A 857 -12.91 -5.89 13.67
CA GLU A 857 -13.77 -6.65 12.75
C GLU A 857 -14.75 -7.54 13.49
#